data_71124ff9991a44776d7b7cf737256456
#
_entry.id   71124ff9991a44776d7b7cf737256456
#
_cell.length_a   1.000
_cell.length_b   1.000
_cell.length_c   1.000
_cell.angle_alpha   90.00
_cell.angle_beta   90.00
_cell.angle_gamma   90.00
#
_symmetry.space_group_name_H-M   'P 1'
#
loop_
_entity.id
_entity.type
_entity.pdbx_description
1 polymer ?
#
loop_
_entity_poly.entity_id
_entity_poly.type
_entity_poly.pdbx_seq_one_letter_code
_entity_poly.pdbx_strand_id
1 'polypeptide(L)'
;MGLVAENTTFTLDTMGRFLCNTLQEAMDSALVTVAGRPRGFDAIVIGGGTFGAVTASRLFLNDATHSRRILILEEGPFTLPEHVQNMPFQGGTPDPRVPWDSHPSLGYFGLLYTIGGRSLAWGGWSPQLLDQEFKNWPPSLVAELKDRYFQQSSDQIGVNTSNDFIYGHLHTALRRQLFDGLGTPAIAPHAISLAALPDHPAVRFAGMGAFGDLALAAGAGSGVSVPIPPAPKVSDGQLRILLGFKASDSTSRSDMLDLLKLEAPLAVQSRAEPGVFPFNKFSAVPELIKVARAAAGESGGIGTEANARKRLMIVPKIRVLDIITETQSDNWVRVTGVRVKDTDNIEKVIPLSPRSNGHQSAVVISLGAIESTRLALNTFKTSLGGRAAQRMGKNLIAHLRSNLTIRIPRTSLTSLPASTQTSLQASALFVKGKSNIAGEDRFFHLQITAAGLNKLGVDSEAELFKKIPDTEQLESMLGATDTHVVITLRGIGEMTPQNPDSFIRLSPNRAVDSRAVAEVSLADVKTGTSNTAQSNIDKQTWDAMDALADEVAIVFAAGQPFDILQAAGGKTVPMAAGSTTAQLRAAHPFPNRRDAEGTTHHDAGTLWMGTDPATSVTNEFGRIHDTTNCYVSAPALFPSLGSPNPMLTGVALSRRTADLLESSVLPRAVIRSATAAGFAALFDGTADSFKKWRLAGAANSGQAFAFLAGELVSYGSSDFSLLYFAPQTFTDFHLRLQFKVFDAANCNSGVFVRFRNPLVKLPDVLTQRASAEGVNLDSNPAWSAVFSGFEVQIDDNARGDVSKDYYGRKPEPDGLFKNRTGAIYKIPAGDLITHTGGHDVRIQQYNPGPAVRPGVWMQYDIEVTGNHYEVTLTDTESGASQITTVFDNTDAARGASAGLIGIQSYPNAPVAFRDIWIK
;
A
#
# COMPACT_ATOMS: atom_id res chain seq x y z
N MET A 1 16.93 -24.22 -25.34
CA MET A 1 15.75 -25.09 -25.20
C MET A 1 15.05 -24.63 -23.93
N GLY A 2 13.93 -23.92 -24.04
CA GLY A 2 13.15 -23.52 -22.86
C GLY A 2 12.70 -24.78 -22.10
N LEU A 3 12.57 -24.67 -20.79
CA LEU A 3 11.99 -25.77 -20.01
C LEU A 3 10.60 -26.09 -20.57
N VAL A 4 10.25 -27.36 -20.68
CA VAL A 4 8.95 -27.80 -21.20
C VAL A 4 7.79 -27.14 -20.46
N ALA A 5 7.96 -26.87 -19.15
CA ALA A 5 7.00 -26.14 -18.31
C ALA A 5 6.66 -24.74 -18.82
N GLU A 6 7.59 -24.07 -19.52
CA GLU A 6 7.37 -22.71 -20.02
C GLU A 6 6.48 -22.64 -21.25
N ASN A 7 6.45 -23.72 -21.99
CA ASN A 7 5.62 -23.88 -23.19
C ASN A 7 4.28 -24.54 -22.87
N THR A 8 4.07 -25.03 -21.64
CA THR A 8 2.79 -25.58 -21.23
C THR A 8 1.77 -24.47 -21.00
N THR A 9 0.54 -24.73 -21.38
CA THR A 9 -0.59 -23.90 -20.95
C THR A 9 -0.75 -24.07 -19.44
N PHE A 10 -1.07 -23.00 -18.72
CA PHE A 10 -1.31 -23.08 -17.27
C PHE A 10 -2.41 -24.11 -16.91
N THR A 11 -3.26 -24.51 -17.86
CA THR A 11 -4.27 -25.56 -17.69
C THR A 11 -3.68 -26.95 -17.42
N LEU A 12 -2.43 -27.14 -17.76
CA LEU A 12 -1.67 -28.37 -17.45
C LEU A 12 -0.87 -28.24 -16.15
N ASP A 13 -0.65 -27.02 -15.70
CA ASP A 13 -0.01 -26.71 -14.43
C ASP A 13 -1.05 -26.63 -13.31
N THR A 14 -0.91 -27.49 -12.31
CA THR A 14 -1.83 -27.57 -11.18
C THR A 14 -1.97 -26.23 -10.45
N MET A 15 -0.85 -25.53 -10.22
CA MET A 15 -0.86 -24.24 -9.54
C MET A 15 -1.56 -23.18 -10.40
N GLY A 16 -1.20 -23.08 -11.67
CA GLY A 16 -1.82 -22.16 -12.60
C GLY A 16 -3.33 -22.38 -12.73
N ARG A 17 -3.78 -23.63 -12.73
CA ARG A 17 -5.21 -23.96 -12.80
C ARG A 17 -6.03 -23.47 -11.61
N PHE A 18 -5.44 -23.46 -10.40
CA PHE A 18 -6.12 -22.96 -9.20
C PHE A 18 -6.15 -21.45 -9.11
N LEU A 19 -5.19 -20.77 -9.71
CA LEU A 19 -4.99 -19.34 -9.57
C LEU A 19 -5.53 -18.55 -10.76
N CYS A 20 -5.37 -19.09 -11.96
CA CYS A 20 -5.69 -18.45 -13.22
C CYS A 20 -6.94 -19.02 -13.87
N ASN A 21 -7.52 -18.20 -14.74
CA ASN A 21 -8.63 -18.61 -15.60
C ASN A 21 -8.20 -18.57 -17.08
N THR A 22 -8.90 -19.31 -17.92
CA THR A 22 -8.76 -19.22 -19.38
C THR A 22 -9.52 -18.02 -19.93
N LEU A 23 -9.18 -17.58 -21.15
CA LEU A 23 -9.95 -16.57 -21.85
C LEU A 23 -11.40 -17.03 -22.03
N GLN A 24 -11.63 -18.30 -22.36
CA GLN A 24 -12.98 -18.83 -22.54
C GLN A 24 -13.81 -18.76 -21.25
N GLU A 25 -13.23 -19.12 -20.09
CA GLU A 25 -13.91 -19.00 -18.79
C GLU A 25 -14.26 -17.55 -18.45
N ALA A 26 -13.36 -16.61 -18.75
CA ALA A 26 -13.63 -15.20 -18.57
C ALA A 26 -14.73 -14.69 -19.51
N MET A 27 -14.74 -15.13 -20.77
CA MET A 27 -15.77 -14.80 -21.74
C MET A 27 -17.12 -15.38 -21.36
N ASP A 28 -17.19 -16.67 -21.02
CA ASP A 28 -18.43 -17.32 -20.59
C ASP A 28 -19.04 -16.60 -19.39
N SER A 29 -18.18 -16.21 -18.44
CA SER A 29 -18.57 -15.44 -17.26
C SER A 29 -19.04 -14.01 -17.59
N ALA A 30 -18.39 -13.33 -18.54
CA ALA A 30 -18.71 -11.96 -18.94
C ALA A 30 -20.01 -11.87 -19.75
N LEU A 31 -20.29 -12.89 -20.56
CA LEU A 31 -21.44 -12.90 -21.48
C LEU A 31 -22.74 -13.42 -20.84
N VAL A 32 -22.70 -13.84 -19.58
CA VAL A 32 -23.94 -14.13 -18.84
C VAL A 32 -24.84 -12.91 -18.89
N THR A 33 -26.08 -13.11 -19.34
CA THR A 33 -27.04 -12.02 -19.50
C THR A 33 -27.78 -11.77 -18.20
N VAL A 34 -27.72 -10.56 -17.71
CA VAL A 34 -28.50 -10.07 -16.57
C VAL A 34 -29.34 -8.88 -17.04
N ALA A 35 -30.64 -8.94 -16.86
CA ALA A 35 -31.60 -7.93 -17.34
C ALA A 35 -31.43 -7.56 -18.82
N GLY A 36 -31.17 -8.54 -19.69
CA GLY A 36 -31.04 -8.38 -21.13
C GLY A 36 -29.71 -7.81 -21.61
N ARG A 37 -28.71 -7.67 -20.73
CA ARG A 37 -27.38 -7.13 -21.07
C ARG A 37 -26.28 -8.07 -20.60
N PRO A 38 -25.12 -8.12 -21.31
CA PRO A 38 -23.96 -8.86 -20.80
C PRO A 38 -23.55 -8.35 -19.41
N ARG A 39 -23.26 -9.27 -18.51
CA ARG A 39 -22.85 -8.94 -17.15
C ARG A 39 -21.51 -8.18 -17.12
N GLY A 40 -20.56 -8.55 -17.97
CA GLY A 40 -19.26 -7.91 -18.08
C GLY A 40 -18.42 -7.97 -16.81
N PHE A 41 -17.40 -7.14 -16.74
CA PHE A 41 -16.56 -6.90 -15.57
C PHE A 41 -16.67 -5.44 -15.12
N ASP A 42 -16.66 -5.20 -13.81
CA ASP A 42 -16.72 -3.85 -13.25
C ASP A 42 -15.36 -3.15 -13.37
N ALA A 43 -14.28 -3.91 -13.26
CA ALA A 43 -12.92 -3.43 -13.51
C ALA A 43 -12.15 -4.43 -14.37
N ILE A 44 -11.52 -3.95 -15.45
CA ILE A 44 -10.54 -4.69 -16.23
C ILE A 44 -9.18 -4.03 -16.03
N VAL A 45 -8.25 -4.75 -15.40
CA VAL A 45 -6.87 -4.32 -15.17
C VAL A 45 -5.99 -4.96 -16.24
N ILE A 46 -5.37 -4.14 -17.06
CA ILE A 46 -4.49 -4.57 -18.14
C ILE A 46 -3.04 -4.56 -17.64
N GLY A 47 -2.46 -5.72 -17.46
CA GLY A 47 -1.14 -5.97 -16.90
C GLY A 47 -1.21 -6.55 -15.48
N GLY A 48 -0.70 -7.77 -15.31
CA GLY A 48 -0.58 -8.48 -14.04
C GLY A 48 0.75 -8.22 -13.31
N GLY A 49 1.48 -7.15 -13.67
CA GLY A 49 2.68 -6.68 -12.96
C GLY A 49 2.36 -6.05 -11.61
N THR A 50 3.37 -5.51 -10.92
CA THR A 50 3.23 -4.96 -9.56
C THR A 50 2.03 -4.03 -9.39
N PHE A 51 1.91 -3.02 -10.24
CA PHE A 51 0.92 -1.95 -10.04
C PHE A 51 -0.49 -2.41 -10.36
N GLY A 52 -0.65 -3.27 -11.37
CA GLY A 52 -1.93 -3.90 -11.68
C GLY A 52 -2.36 -4.90 -10.60
N ALA A 53 -1.43 -5.66 -10.09
CA ALA A 53 -1.67 -6.57 -8.97
C ALA A 53 -2.15 -5.84 -7.73
N VAL A 54 -1.45 -4.77 -7.32
CA VAL A 54 -1.84 -3.94 -6.17
C VAL A 54 -3.23 -3.32 -6.37
N THR A 55 -3.50 -2.77 -7.56
CA THR A 55 -4.80 -2.18 -7.87
C THR A 55 -5.91 -3.22 -7.80
N ALA A 56 -5.75 -4.36 -8.47
CA ALA A 56 -6.78 -5.40 -8.52
C ALA A 56 -7.01 -6.07 -7.17
N SER A 57 -5.93 -6.41 -6.46
CA SER A 57 -6.01 -7.01 -5.13
C SER A 57 -6.74 -6.11 -4.16
N ARG A 58 -6.44 -4.81 -4.20
CA ARG A 58 -7.08 -3.84 -3.32
C ARG A 58 -8.56 -3.66 -3.67
N LEU A 59 -8.92 -3.55 -4.95
CA LEU A 59 -10.32 -3.51 -5.39
C LEU A 59 -11.11 -4.75 -4.94
N PHE A 60 -10.48 -5.92 -4.95
CA PHE A 60 -11.10 -7.16 -4.48
C PHE A 60 -11.28 -7.19 -2.96
N LEU A 61 -10.20 -6.86 -2.22
CA LEU A 61 -10.21 -6.94 -0.75
C LEU A 61 -11.08 -5.87 -0.10
N ASN A 62 -11.18 -4.68 -0.72
CA ASN A 62 -11.96 -3.58 -0.18
C ASN A 62 -13.44 -3.64 -0.57
N ASP A 63 -13.85 -4.55 -1.45
CA ASP A 63 -15.25 -4.72 -1.82
C ASP A 63 -16.03 -5.42 -0.71
N ALA A 64 -16.50 -4.65 0.25
CA ALA A 64 -17.28 -5.14 1.37
C ALA A 64 -18.62 -5.76 0.95
N THR A 65 -19.10 -5.44 -0.27
CA THR A 65 -20.36 -5.99 -0.79
C THR A 65 -20.18 -7.32 -1.50
N HIS A 66 -18.94 -7.76 -1.71
CA HIS A 66 -18.60 -8.98 -2.47
C HIS A 66 -19.33 -9.08 -3.82
N SER A 67 -19.59 -7.95 -4.46
CA SER A 67 -20.39 -7.86 -5.68
C SER A 67 -19.60 -7.51 -6.93
N ARG A 68 -18.42 -6.88 -6.79
CA ARG A 68 -17.63 -6.39 -7.92
C ARG A 68 -16.89 -7.51 -8.61
N ARG A 69 -16.83 -7.41 -9.92
CA ARG A 69 -16.14 -8.37 -10.78
C ARG A 69 -14.90 -7.72 -11.40
N ILE A 70 -13.75 -8.30 -11.11
CA ILE A 70 -12.45 -7.80 -11.49
C ILE A 70 -11.76 -8.81 -12.39
N LEU A 71 -11.22 -8.33 -13.50
CA LEU A 71 -10.45 -9.13 -14.44
C LEU A 71 -9.04 -8.56 -14.56
N ILE A 72 -8.04 -9.43 -14.43
CA ILE A 72 -6.64 -9.11 -14.73
C ILE A 72 -6.26 -9.83 -16.02
N LEU A 73 -5.72 -9.08 -16.97
CA LEU A 73 -5.20 -9.60 -18.24
C LEU A 73 -3.69 -9.45 -18.27
N GLU A 74 -2.98 -10.56 -18.52
CA GLU A 74 -1.52 -10.57 -18.58
C GLU A 74 -1.05 -11.30 -19.85
N GLU A 75 -0.08 -10.71 -20.56
CA GLU A 75 0.46 -11.32 -21.78
C GLU A 75 1.39 -12.49 -21.50
N GLY A 76 2.06 -12.49 -20.36
CA GLY A 76 2.96 -13.56 -19.95
C GLY A 76 2.26 -14.73 -19.23
N PRO A 77 2.99 -15.80 -18.97
CA PRO A 77 2.52 -16.95 -18.20
C PRO A 77 2.51 -16.66 -16.69
N PHE A 78 1.97 -17.60 -15.93
CA PHE A 78 2.21 -17.68 -14.49
C PHE A 78 3.58 -18.32 -14.23
N THR A 79 4.43 -17.62 -13.51
CA THR A 79 5.79 -18.09 -13.14
C THR A 79 5.98 -17.90 -11.64
N LEU A 80 6.54 -18.88 -10.96
CA LEU A 80 6.88 -18.74 -9.54
C LEU A 80 8.08 -17.79 -9.38
N PRO A 81 8.08 -16.92 -8.35
CA PRO A 81 9.21 -16.01 -8.09
C PRO A 81 10.54 -16.73 -8.00
N GLU A 82 10.57 -17.92 -7.43
CA GLU A 82 11.76 -18.76 -7.25
C GLU A 82 12.40 -19.15 -8.59
N HIS A 83 11.62 -19.33 -9.63
CA HIS A 83 12.14 -19.66 -10.97
C HIS A 83 12.94 -18.51 -11.56
N VAL A 84 12.65 -17.28 -11.16
CA VAL A 84 13.37 -16.10 -11.65
C VAL A 84 14.56 -15.77 -10.79
N GLN A 85 14.45 -15.97 -9.49
CA GLN A 85 15.45 -15.51 -8.51
C GLN A 85 16.54 -16.53 -8.24
N ASN A 86 16.25 -17.82 -8.39
CA ASN A 86 17.14 -18.91 -7.99
C ASN A 86 17.69 -19.75 -9.15
N MET A 87 17.21 -19.51 -10.37
CA MET A 87 17.72 -20.22 -11.54
C MET A 87 18.54 -19.28 -12.42
N PRO A 88 19.71 -19.67 -12.86
CA PRO A 88 20.45 -18.89 -13.83
C PRO A 88 19.60 -18.72 -15.09
N PHE A 89 19.66 -17.55 -15.70
CA PHE A 89 19.06 -17.28 -17.00
C PHE A 89 19.67 -18.20 -18.05
N GLN A 90 19.18 -19.42 -18.13
CA GLN A 90 19.51 -20.34 -19.22
C GLN A 90 18.38 -20.31 -20.23
N GLY A 91 18.38 -19.25 -21.03
CA GLY A 91 17.67 -19.19 -22.30
C GLY A 91 16.19 -19.50 -22.23
N GLY A 92 15.43 -18.84 -21.36
CA GLY A 92 14.04 -19.11 -21.51
C GLY A 92 13.04 -18.42 -20.68
N THR A 93 13.14 -18.30 -19.36
CA THR A 93 11.95 -17.78 -18.68
C THR A 93 12.28 -17.04 -17.40
N PRO A 94 11.58 -15.92 -17.19
CA PRO A 94 10.83 -15.16 -18.17
C PRO A 94 11.76 -14.43 -19.12
N ASP A 95 11.50 -14.60 -20.42
CA ASP A 95 12.31 -13.97 -21.47
C ASP A 95 12.12 -12.44 -21.43
N PRO A 96 13.15 -11.64 -21.18
CA PRO A 96 13.02 -10.19 -21.26
C PRO A 96 12.84 -9.81 -22.74
N ARG A 97 11.70 -9.22 -23.06
CA ARG A 97 11.38 -8.81 -24.43
C ARG A 97 11.41 -7.31 -24.55
N VAL A 98 12.02 -6.84 -25.63
CA VAL A 98 11.96 -5.44 -26.07
C VAL A 98 10.94 -5.35 -27.22
N PRO A 99 9.65 -5.10 -26.91
CA PRO A 99 8.61 -5.09 -27.93
C PRO A 99 8.54 -3.78 -28.71
N TRP A 100 9.44 -2.84 -28.45
CA TRP A 100 9.51 -1.52 -29.06
C TRP A 100 10.76 -1.34 -29.91
N ASP A 101 10.76 -0.26 -30.69
CA ASP A 101 11.95 0.21 -31.38
C ASP A 101 12.66 1.22 -30.48
N SER A 102 13.97 1.05 -30.28
CA SER A 102 14.78 1.95 -29.48
C SER A 102 16.13 2.22 -30.16
N HIS A 103 16.72 3.37 -29.82
CA HIS A 103 18.08 3.64 -30.26
C HIS A 103 19.07 2.63 -29.65
N PRO A 104 20.08 2.19 -30.38
CA PRO A 104 21.04 1.17 -29.88
C PRO A 104 21.82 1.57 -28.62
N SER A 105 21.94 2.88 -28.32
CA SER A 105 22.60 3.37 -27.10
C SER A 105 21.76 3.16 -25.85
N LEU A 106 20.46 2.87 -25.97
CA LEU A 106 19.60 2.66 -24.83
C LEU A 106 19.78 1.26 -24.23
N GLY A 107 19.98 1.23 -22.92
CA GLY A 107 20.24 0.01 -22.16
C GLY A 107 18.99 -0.67 -21.59
N TYR A 108 17.82 -0.55 -22.23
CA TYR A 108 16.64 -1.29 -21.78
C TYR A 108 16.79 -2.79 -22.06
N PHE A 109 16.67 -3.61 -21.00
CA PHE A 109 16.59 -5.08 -21.15
C PHE A 109 15.19 -5.59 -21.53
N GLY A 110 14.19 -4.70 -21.54
CA GLY A 110 12.83 -5.04 -21.90
C GLY A 110 11.88 -5.26 -20.73
N LEU A 111 10.75 -5.88 -21.04
CA LEU A 111 9.71 -6.25 -20.08
C LEU A 111 9.80 -7.73 -19.72
N LEU A 112 9.46 -8.05 -18.48
CA LEU A 112 9.20 -9.41 -18.06
C LEU A 112 7.74 -9.75 -18.28
N TYR A 113 7.48 -10.59 -19.26
CA TYR A 113 6.16 -11.07 -19.60
C TYR A 113 5.77 -12.24 -18.71
N THR A 114 5.25 -11.92 -17.53
CA THR A 114 4.77 -12.88 -16.56
C THR A 114 3.88 -12.19 -15.52
N ILE A 115 3.00 -12.93 -14.87
CA ILE A 115 2.29 -12.46 -13.68
C ILE A 115 3.32 -12.06 -12.63
N GLY A 116 3.16 -10.86 -12.07
CA GLY A 116 4.15 -10.22 -11.19
C GLY A 116 5.13 -9.31 -11.91
N GLY A 117 5.35 -9.50 -13.21
CA GLY A 117 6.20 -8.64 -14.04
C GLY A 117 7.58 -8.39 -13.45
N ARG A 118 8.09 -7.17 -13.59
CA ARG A 118 9.43 -6.78 -13.10
C ARG A 118 9.63 -6.92 -11.58
N SER A 119 8.55 -7.09 -10.78
CA SER A 119 8.73 -7.37 -9.35
C SER A 119 9.41 -8.70 -9.05
N LEU A 120 9.54 -9.59 -10.04
CA LEU A 120 10.27 -10.85 -9.90
C LEU A 120 11.79 -10.69 -10.02
N ALA A 121 12.27 -9.61 -10.64
CA ALA A 121 13.69 -9.44 -11.00
C ALA A 121 14.24 -8.05 -10.66
N TRP A 122 13.76 -7.40 -9.63
CA TRP A 122 14.22 -6.06 -9.22
C TRP A 122 15.16 -6.10 -7.98
N GLY A 123 15.87 -5.01 -7.72
CA GLY A 123 16.83 -4.92 -6.62
C GLY A 123 16.25 -4.64 -5.23
N GLY A 124 14.95 -4.44 -5.09
CA GLY A 124 14.29 -4.21 -3.79
C GLY A 124 14.41 -2.78 -3.23
N TRP A 125 15.20 -1.90 -3.82
CA TRP A 125 15.39 -0.54 -3.33
C TRP A 125 14.12 0.30 -3.49
N SER A 126 13.64 0.86 -2.38
CA SER A 126 12.35 1.56 -2.33
C SER A 126 12.39 2.83 -1.47
N PRO A 127 13.30 3.75 -1.74
CA PRO A 127 13.35 5.02 -1.02
C PRO A 127 12.11 5.87 -1.32
N GLN A 128 11.75 6.71 -0.36
CA GLN A 128 10.65 7.67 -0.49
C GLN A 128 11.16 9.00 -1.06
N LEU A 129 10.30 9.69 -1.84
CA LEU A 129 10.53 11.05 -2.29
C LEU A 129 10.60 12.03 -1.11
N LEU A 130 11.56 12.95 -1.15
CA LEU A 130 11.57 14.13 -0.28
C LEU A 130 10.54 15.16 -0.76
N ASP A 131 10.13 16.06 0.12
CA ASP A 131 9.16 17.10 -0.21
C ASP A 131 9.59 17.94 -1.43
N GLN A 132 10.88 18.23 -1.53
CA GLN A 132 11.45 19.01 -2.61
C GLN A 132 11.54 18.26 -3.95
N GLU A 133 11.37 16.94 -3.95
CA GLU A 133 11.39 16.13 -5.17
C GLU A 133 10.01 16.03 -5.86
N PHE A 134 8.92 16.47 -5.19
CA PHE A 134 7.58 16.50 -5.77
C PHE A 134 7.38 17.69 -6.72
N LYS A 135 8.23 17.77 -7.74
CA LYS A 135 8.12 18.84 -8.74
C LYS A 135 6.94 18.60 -9.68
N ASN A 136 6.06 19.60 -9.80
CA ASN A 136 4.87 19.54 -10.68
C ASN A 136 3.81 18.50 -10.27
N TRP A 137 3.90 17.93 -9.07
CA TRP A 137 2.88 17.04 -8.56
C TRP A 137 1.70 17.83 -7.99
N PRO A 138 0.44 17.39 -8.17
CA PRO A 138 -0.71 18.04 -7.54
C PRO A 138 -0.58 18.08 -6.01
N PRO A 139 -0.71 19.26 -5.37
CA PRO A 139 -0.48 19.37 -3.91
C PRO A 139 -1.41 18.51 -3.05
N SER A 140 -2.66 18.37 -3.45
CA SER A 140 -3.65 17.51 -2.79
C SER A 140 -3.19 16.05 -2.77
N LEU A 141 -2.70 15.58 -3.90
CA LEU A 141 -2.14 14.23 -4.03
C LEU A 141 -0.91 14.03 -3.15
N VAL A 142 0.04 14.99 -3.16
CA VAL A 142 1.24 14.92 -2.33
C VAL A 142 0.88 14.82 -0.85
N ALA A 143 -0.11 15.60 -0.41
CA ALA A 143 -0.60 15.53 0.96
C ALA A 143 -1.15 14.14 1.31
N GLU A 144 -1.97 13.53 0.45
CA GLU A 144 -2.50 12.18 0.66
C GLU A 144 -1.42 11.10 0.64
N LEU A 145 -0.43 11.22 -0.26
CA LEU A 145 0.71 10.29 -0.31
C LEU A 145 1.48 10.29 1.01
N LYS A 146 1.78 11.47 1.55
CA LYS A 146 2.52 11.65 2.79
C LYS A 146 1.70 11.24 4.02
N ASP A 147 0.43 11.58 4.03
CA ASP A 147 -0.46 11.32 5.16
C ASP A 147 -0.70 9.83 5.39
N ARG A 148 -0.84 9.05 4.32
CA ARG A 148 -1.20 7.64 4.45
C ARG A 148 -0.59 6.68 3.45
N TYR A 149 -0.54 7.02 2.14
CA TYR A 149 -0.24 6.00 1.14
C TYR A 149 1.20 5.53 1.15
N PHE A 150 2.18 6.38 1.44
CA PHE A 150 3.57 5.94 1.57
C PHE A 150 3.73 4.95 2.71
N GLN A 151 3.12 5.25 3.86
CA GLN A 151 3.14 4.35 4.99
C GLN A 151 2.54 3.00 4.65
N GLN A 152 1.30 2.99 4.15
CA GLN A 152 0.60 1.76 3.80
C GLN A 152 1.31 0.96 2.70
N SER A 153 1.98 1.64 1.78
CA SER A 153 2.74 1.00 0.71
C SER A 153 4.04 0.40 1.22
N SER A 154 4.72 1.12 2.11
CA SER A 154 5.91 0.61 2.78
C SER A 154 5.62 -0.66 3.57
N ASP A 155 4.49 -0.69 4.27
CA ASP A 155 4.04 -1.88 5.01
C ASP A 155 3.71 -3.03 4.06
N GLN A 156 3.03 -2.73 2.94
CA GLN A 156 2.66 -3.75 1.95
C GLN A 156 3.88 -4.41 1.31
N ILE A 157 4.89 -3.62 0.95
CA ILE A 157 6.08 -4.13 0.27
C ILE A 157 7.25 -4.47 1.22
N GLY A 158 7.09 -4.23 2.52
CA GLY A 158 8.05 -4.63 3.54
C GLY A 158 9.25 -3.70 3.72
N VAL A 159 9.14 -2.40 3.41
CA VAL A 159 10.27 -1.45 3.53
C VAL A 159 10.52 -0.99 4.96
N ASN A 160 9.55 -1.05 5.83
CA ASN A 160 9.59 -0.36 7.12
C ASN A 160 9.49 -1.27 8.33
N THR A 161 9.72 -2.55 8.19
CA THR A 161 9.67 -3.44 9.33
C THR A 161 11.02 -3.45 10.05
N SER A 162 11.01 -3.51 11.37
CA SER A 162 12.21 -3.62 12.20
C SER A 162 13.04 -4.89 11.92
N ASN A 163 12.53 -5.78 11.08
CA ASN A 163 13.15 -7.04 10.72
C ASN A 163 13.97 -6.97 9.43
N ASP A 164 13.88 -5.85 8.68
CA ASP A 164 14.55 -5.68 7.39
C ASP A 164 15.96 -5.11 7.53
N PHE A 165 16.36 -4.76 8.75
CA PHE A 165 17.68 -4.23 9.00
C PHE A 165 18.76 -5.30 8.84
N ILE A 166 19.83 -4.92 8.18
CA ILE A 166 21.03 -5.73 8.10
C ILE A 166 21.79 -5.55 9.41
N TYR A 167 22.18 -6.66 10.02
CA TYR A 167 22.91 -6.67 11.28
C TYR A 167 24.30 -7.27 11.10
N GLY A 168 25.21 -6.94 11.99
CA GLY A 168 26.53 -7.50 12.05
C GLY A 168 27.61 -6.43 12.21
N HIS A 169 28.83 -6.87 12.51
CA HIS A 169 29.94 -5.97 12.78
C HIS A 169 30.37 -5.14 11.58
N LEU A 170 30.33 -5.74 10.37
CA LEU A 170 30.64 -5.03 9.14
C LEU A 170 29.65 -3.88 8.90
N HIS A 171 28.36 -4.18 8.99
CA HIS A 171 27.32 -3.18 8.78
C HIS A 171 27.41 -2.05 9.82
N THR A 172 27.58 -2.38 11.08
CA THR A 172 27.72 -1.39 12.15
C THR A 172 28.94 -0.50 11.95
N ALA A 173 30.08 -1.07 11.56
CA ALA A 173 31.32 -0.34 11.31
C ALA A 173 31.20 0.60 10.10
N LEU A 174 30.68 0.11 8.98
CA LEU A 174 30.47 0.93 7.78
C LEU A 174 29.48 2.06 8.02
N ARG A 175 28.36 1.77 8.68
CA ARG A 175 27.35 2.78 9.01
C ARG A 175 27.91 3.86 9.92
N ARG A 176 28.69 3.47 10.94
CA ARG A 176 29.33 4.45 11.84
C ARG A 176 30.35 5.30 11.10
N GLN A 177 31.20 4.71 10.30
CA GLN A 177 32.21 5.45 9.53
C GLN A 177 31.57 6.42 8.53
N LEU A 178 30.51 6.01 7.88
CA LEU A 178 29.74 6.85 6.98
C LEU A 178 29.08 8.00 7.74
N PHE A 179 28.46 7.75 8.90
CA PHE A 179 27.88 8.77 9.76
C PHE A 179 28.89 9.84 10.18
N ASP A 180 30.05 9.39 10.66
CA ASP A 180 31.11 10.28 11.10
C ASP A 180 31.70 11.11 9.93
N GLY A 181 31.78 10.52 8.73
CA GLY A 181 32.24 11.21 7.52
C GLY A 181 31.22 12.21 6.97
N LEU A 182 29.94 11.89 6.98
CA LEU A 182 28.88 12.78 6.50
C LEU A 182 28.61 13.95 7.46
N GLY A 183 28.98 13.83 8.74
CA GLY A 183 28.92 14.92 9.71
C GLY A 183 29.86 16.10 9.42
N THR A 184 30.76 15.93 8.46
CA THR A 184 31.78 16.96 8.10
C THR A 184 31.50 17.44 6.66
N PRO A 185 30.80 18.57 6.46
CA PRO A 185 30.45 19.06 5.13
C PRO A 185 31.64 19.30 4.18
N ALA A 186 32.82 19.56 4.73
CA ALA A 186 34.05 19.69 3.94
C ALA A 186 34.53 18.37 3.31
N ILE A 187 34.09 17.22 3.83
CA ILE A 187 34.45 15.89 3.36
C ILE A 187 33.43 15.38 2.34
N ALA A 188 32.15 15.67 2.55
CA ALA A 188 31.06 15.22 1.70
C ALA A 188 30.10 16.37 1.34
N PRO A 189 30.55 17.36 0.54
CA PRO A 189 29.76 18.57 0.26
C PRO A 189 28.48 18.32 -0.52
N HIS A 190 28.36 17.21 -1.24
CA HIS A 190 27.16 16.86 -1.99
C HIS A 190 26.15 16.06 -1.17
N ALA A 191 26.52 15.54 -0.01
CA ALA A 191 25.60 14.82 0.85
C ALA A 191 24.59 15.76 1.52
N ILE A 192 23.35 15.33 1.62
CA ILE A 192 22.36 16.04 2.44
C ILE A 192 22.65 15.73 3.90
N SER A 193 22.66 16.78 4.74
CA SER A 193 22.79 16.60 6.19
C SER A 193 21.70 15.66 6.72
N LEU A 194 22.09 14.66 7.51
CA LEU A 194 21.15 13.71 8.10
C LEU A 194 20.06 14.40 8.93
N ALA A 195 20.39 15.50 9.62
CA ALA A 195 19.43 16.28 10.38
C ALA A 195 18.34 16.91 9.50
N ALA A 196 18.60 17.12 8.20
CA ALA A 196 17.63 17.69 7.25
C ALA A 196 16.72 16.62 6.59
N LEU A 197 17.02 15.33 6.80
CA LEU A 197 16.22 14.25 6.30
C LEU A 197 15.09 13.90 7.27
N PRO A 198 13.93 13.45 6.78
CA PRO A 198 12.85 12.96 7.65
C PRO A 198 13.32 11.75 8.46
N ASP A 199 12.71 11.57 9.62
CA ASP A 199 12.98 10.39 10.45
C ASP A 199 12.68 9.11 9.69
N HIS A 200 13.47 8.08 9.94
CA HIS A 200 13.28 6.77 9.34
C HIS A 200 11.92 6.20 9.76
N PRO A 201 11.13 5.63 8.83
CA PRO A 201 9.78 5.14 9.12
C PRO A 201 9.70 4.14 10.27
N ALA A 202 10.73 3.32 10.49
CA ALA A 202 10.79 2.39 11.63
C ALA A 202 10.60 3.08 12.99
N VAL A 203 10.92 4.36 13.10
CA VAL A 203 10.69 5.15 14.32
C VAL A 203 9.22 5.29 14.68
N ARG A 204 8.33 5.18 13.71
CA ARG A 204 6.87 5.30 13.89
C ARG A 204 6.24 4.01 14.43
N PHE A 205 6.91 2.87 14.31
CA PHE A 205 6.34 1.54 14.56
C PHE A 205 6.80 0.84 15.83
N ALA A 206 7.71 1.43 16.58
CA ALA A 206 8.33 0.76 17.72
C ALA A 206 7.39 0.42 18.91
N GLY A 207 6.10 0.53 18.73
CA GLY A 207 5.13 0.10 19.72
C GLY A 207 4.15 -0.97 19.21
N MET A 208 4.19 -1.28 17.91
CA MET A 208 3.29 -2.26 17.32
C MET A 208 4.07 -3.55 17.10
N GLY A 209 3.66 -4.64 17.75
CA GLY A 209 4.22 -5.96 17.47
C GLY A 209 3.94 -6.35 16.01
N ALA A 210 4.84 -7.09 15.39
CA ALA A 210 4.80 -7.49 13.99
C ALA A 210 3.46 -8.13 13.53
N PHE A 211 2.63 -8.58 14.45
CA PHE A 211 1.28 -9.08 14.16
C PHE A 211 0.21 -7.99 14.06
N GLY A 212 0.36 -6.87 14.77
CA GLY A 212 -0.51 -5.72 14.61
C GLY A 212 -0.41 -5.13 13.21
N ASP A 213 0.79 -5.08 12.66
CA ASP A 213 1.07 -4.53 11.33
C ASP A 213 0.48 -5.39 10.21
N LEU A 214 0.49 -6.70 10.36
CA LEU A 214 -0.14 -7.62 9.39
C LEU A 214 -1.67 -7.59 9.43
N ALA A 215 -2.26 -7.44 10.60
CA ALA A 215 -3.70 -7.26 10.75
C ALA A 215 -4.14 -5.92 10.16
N LEU A 216 -3.34 -4.88 10.35
CA LEU A 216 -3.53 -3.57 9.74
C LEU A 216 -3.37 -3.60 8.22
N ALA A 217 -2.33 -4.25 7.71
CA ALA A 217 -2.11 -4.39 6.28
C ALA A 217 -3.18 -5.26 5.61
N ALA A 218 -3.67 -6.27 6.29
CA ALA A 218 -4.72 -7.14 5.78
C ALA A 218 -6.13 -6.52 5.86
N GLY A 219 -6.35 -5.59 6.81
CA GLY A 219 -7.61 -4.91 7.01
C GLY A 219 -7.61 -3.42 6.63
N ALA A 220 -6.45 -2.86 6.37
CA ALA A 220 -6.28 -1.47 6.01
C ALA A 220 -6.70 -1.20 4.57
N GLY A 221 -7.96 -1.29 4.35
CA GLY A 221 -8.60 -0.49 3.34
C GLY A 221 -8.26 0.98 3.60
N SER A 222 -8.25 1.79 2.59
CA SER A 222 -8.08 3.23 2.56
C SER A 222 -8.76 3.99 3.70
N GLY A 223 -8.15 4.03 4.88
CA GLY A 223 -8.74 4.79 5.97
C GLY A 223 -8.20 6.23 6.02
N VAL A 224 -9.06 7.19 6.15
CA VAL A 224 -8.71 8.43 6.83
C VAL A 224 -8.59 8.05 8.30
N SER A 225 -7.38 8.03 8.84
CA SER A 225 -7.21 7.80 10.27
C SER A 225 -7.92 8.92 11.04
N VAL A 226 -8.74 8.56 12.01
CA VAL A 226 -9.05 9.46 13.12
C VAL A 226 -7.71 10.01 13.61
N PRO A 227 -7.59 11.32 13.96
CA PRO A 227 -6.34 11.87 14.44
C PRO A 227 -5.78 10.96 15.54
N ILE A 228 -4.76 10.22 15.18
CA ILE A 228 -4.07 9.31 16.09
C ILE A 228 -3.40 10.20 17.14
N PRO A 229 -3.56 9.94 18.44
CA PRO A 229 -2.63 10.47 19.42
C PRO A 229 -1.23 10.11 18.91
N PRO A 230 -0.26 11.03 18.99
CA PRO A 230 1.07 10.77 18.46
C PRO A 230 1.53 9.40 19.00
N ALA A 231 1.85 8.50 18.09
CA ALA A 231 2.31 7.16 18.43
C ALA A 231 3.41 7.29 19.50
N PRO A 232 3.44 6.45 20.53
CA PRO A 232 4.45 6.55 21.56
C PRO A 232 5.81 6.55 20.88
N LYS A 233 6.60 7.60 21.10
CA LYS A 233 7.92 7.74 20.49
C LYS A 233 8.74 6.50 20.83
N VAL A 234 9.39 5.92 19.83
CA VAL A 234 10.34 4.81 20.01
C VAL A 234 11.26 5.11 21.17
N SER A 235 11.34 4.22 22.12
CA SER A 235 12.24 4.35 23.28
C SER A 235 13.72 4.19 22.85
N ASP A 236 14.63 4.71 23.63
CA ASP A 236 16.07 4.55 23.37
C ASP A 236 16.49 3.07 23.37
N GLY A 237 15.85 2.25 24.19
CA GLY A 237 16.07 0.81 24.19
C GLY A 237 15.68 0.16 22.86
N GLN A 238 14.56 0.56 22.30
CA GLN A 238 14.11 0.09 20.99
C GLN A 238 15.02 0.57 19.85
N LEU A 239 15.46 1.84 19.89
CA LEU A 239 16.44 2.37 18.92
C LEU A 239 17.75 1.59 18.96
N ARG A 240 18.25 1.26 20.16
CA ARG A 240 19.46 0.43 20.30
C ARG A 240 19.28 -0.95 19.67
N ILE A 241 18.13 -1.57 19.87
CA ILE A 241 17.81 -2.88 19.24
C ILE A 241 17.81 -2.74 17.73
N LEU A 242 17.13 -1.73 17.17
CA LEU A 242 17.08 -1.47 15.74
C LEU A 242 18.48 -1.25 15.13
N LEU A 243 19.34 -0.58 15.87
CA LEU A 243 20.71 -0.30 15.43
C LEU A 243 21.70 -1.44 15.70
N GLY A 244 21.27 -2.50 16.38
CA GLY A 244 22.15 -3.60 16.80
C GLY A 244 23.15 -3.18 17.89
N PHE A 245 22.83 -2.16 18.69
CA PHE A 245 23.68 -1.66 19.76
C PHE A 245 23.47 -2.45 21.05
N LYS A 246 24.54 -2.51 21.86
CA LYS A 246 24.45 -3.05 23.23
C LYS A 246 23.79 -2.04 24.16
N ALA A 247 23.19 -2.51 25.24
CA ALA A 247 22.57 -1.66 26.27
C ALA A 247 23.56 -0.64 26.88
N SER A 248 24.86 -0.96 26.91
CA SER A 248 25.93 -0.12 27.43
C SER A 248 26.43 0.96 26.44
N ASP A 249 25.92 1.00 25.23
CA ASP A 249 26.33 1.97 24.23
C ASP A 249 25.83 3.38 24.63
N SER A 250 26.73 4.38 24.62
CA SER A 250 26.44 5.76 25.06
C SER A 250 25.97 6.68 23.95
N THR A 251 25.68 6.17 22.74
CA THR A 251 25.22 6.97 21.60
C THR A 251 23.95 7.76 21.95
N SER A 252 23.94 9.04 21.64
CA SER A 252 22.80 9.92 21.92
C SER A 252 21.55 9.50 21.11
N ARG A 253 20.36 9.87 21.62
CA ARG A 253 19.12 9.62 20.87
C ARG A 253 19.11 10.28 19.50
N SER A 254 19.61 11.52 19.39
CA SER A 254 19.72 12.23 18.11
C SER A 254 20.57 11.46 17.11
N ASP A 255 21.76 11.05 17.53
CA ASP A 255 22.67 10.29 16.68
C ASP A 255 22.08 8.92 16.28
N MET A 256 21.34 8.28 17.19
CA MET A 256 20.66 7.03 16.88
C MET A 256 19.58 7.21 15.80
N LEU A 257 18.82 8.29 15.87
CA LEU A 257 17.83 8.63 14.84
C LEU A 257 18.49 8.93 13.50
N ASP A 258 19.59 9.66 13.50
CA ASP A 258 20.33 10.00 12.29
C ASP A 258 21.05 8.77 11.68
N LEU A 259 21.57 7.88 12.50
CA LEU A 259 22.14 6.60 12.05
C LEU A 259 21.10 5.74 11.31
N LEU A 260 19.85 5.73 11.77
CA LEU A 260 18.77 5.02 11.08
C LEU A 260 18.48 5.56 9.69
N LYS A 261 18.74 6.84 9.43
CA LYS A 261 18.53 7.44 8.10
C LYS A 261 19.52 6.94 7.04
N LEU A 262 20.59 6.25 7.46
CA LEU A 262 21.56 5.59 6.60
C LEU A 262 21.18 4.15 6.24
N GLU A 263 20.15 3.59 6.87
CA GLU A 263 19.67 2.25 6.54
C GLU A 263 19.13 2.19 5.11
N ALA A 264 19.43 1.10 4.43
CA ALA A 264 18.94 0.87 3.08
C ALA A 264 17.43 0.62 3.07
N PRO A 265 16.62 1.42 2.35
CA PRO A 265 15.18 1.20 2.25
C PRO A 265 14.89 0.04 1.29
N LEU A 266 15.03 -1.19 1.76
CA LEU A 266 14.84 -2.40 0.98
C LEU A 266 13.45 -3.01 1.20
N ALA A 267 12.79 -3.34 0.11
CA ALA A 267 11.52 -4.07 0.14
C ALA A 267 11.79 -5.58 0.26
N VAL A 268 12.29 -5.98 1.42
CA VAL A 268 12.63 -7.35 1.77
C VAL A 268 11.78 -7.75 2.96
N GLN A 269 10.87 -8.67 2.76
CA GLN A 269 10.10 -9.23 3.87
C GLN A 269 10.93 -10.26 4.61
N SER A 270 11.67 -9.87 5.64
CA SER A 270 12.34 -10.79 6.51
C SER A 270 11.72 -10.80 7.90
N ARG A 271 11.25 -11.95 8.36
CA ARG A 271 11.01 -12.18 9.76
C ARG A 271 12.18 -13.00 10.31
N ALA A 272 12.89 -12.40 11.23
CA ALA A 272 14.00 -13.06 11.92
C ALA A 272 13.53 -14.03 13.03
N GLU A 273 12.35 -14.62 12.89
CA GLU A 273 11.89 -15.62 13.86
C GLU A 273 12.48 -17.00 13.54
N PRO A 274 13.07 -17.70 14.51
CA PRO A 274 13.64 -19.03 14.31
C PRO A 274 12.59 -20.00 13.77
N GLY A 275 12.92 -20.68 12.66
CA GLY A 275 12.06 -21.68 12.03
C GLY A 275 11.09 -21.16 10.98
N VAL A 276 11.05 -19.86 10.73
CA VAL A 276 10.30 -19.26 9.60
C VAL A 276 11.27 -18.96 8.48
N PHE A 277 10.87 -19.26 7.24
CA PHE A 277 11.72 -19.14 6.06
C PHE A 277 12.25 -17.72 5.90
N PRO A 278 13.55 -17.59 5.62
CA PRO A 278 14.13 -16.32 5.26
C PRO A 278 13.58 -15.86 3.90
N PHE A 279 13.51 -14.60 3.72
CA PHE A 279 12.68 -13.94 2.79
C PHE A 279 13.31 -13.36 1.60
N ASN A 280 12.53 -13.35 0.57
CA ASN A 280 12.81 -12.80 -0.74
C ASN A 280 12.39 -11.34 -0.79
N LYS A 281 12.89 -10.61 -1.76
CA LYS A 281 12.37 -9.32 -2.19
C LYS A 281 10.87 -9.43 -2.39
N PHE A 282 10.16 -8.33 -2.11
CA PHE A 282 8.76 -8.23 -2.46
C PHE A 282 8.55 -8.58 -3.94
N SER A 283 7.58 -9.45 -4.20
CA SER A 283 6.99 -9.63 -5.52
C SER A 283 5.46 -9.56 -5.40
N ALA A 284 4.79 -9.17 -6.47
CA ALA A 284 3.33 -9.07 -6.48
C ALA A 284 2.62 -10.43 -6.57
N VAL A 285 3.35 -11.50 -6.85
CA VAL A 285 2.76 -12.85 -7.05
C VAL A 285 2.09 -13.39 -5.80
N PRO A 286 2.69 -13.37 -4.61
CA PRO A 286 2.01 -13.84 -3.39
C PRO A 286 0.70 -13.13 -3.10
N GLU A 287 0.62 -11.83 -3.38
CA GLU A 287 -0.60 -11.04 -3.22
C GLU A 287 -1.69 -11.51 -4.19
N LEU A 288 -1.35 -11.72 -5.45
CA LEU A 288 -2.27 -12.25 -6.45
C LEU A 288 -2.73 -13.68 -6.13
N ILE A 289 -1.84 -14.53 -5.64
CA ILE A 289 -2.19 -15.88 -5.17
C ILE A 289 -3.22 -15.79 -4.04
N LYS A 290 -3.01 -14.92 -3.07
CA LYS A 290 -3.92 -14.72 -1.94
C LYS A 290 -5.32 -14.37 -2.41
N VAL A 291 -5.46 -13.35 -3.26
CA VAL A 291 -6.77 -12.89 -3.73
C VAL A 291 -7.44 -13.85 -4.71
N ALA A 292 -6.66 -14.53 -5.57
CA ALA A 292 -7.18 -15.54 -6.46
C ALA A 292 -7.76 -16.75 -5.70
N ARG A 293 -7.07 -17.19 -4.64
CA ARG A 293 -7.57 -18.25 -3.75
C ARG A 293 -8.81 -17.82 -2.99
N ALA A 294 -8.84 -16.59 -2.49
CA ALA A 294 -10.02 -16.05 -1.83
C ALA A 294 -11.22 -16.01 -2.79
N ALA A 295 -11.03 -15.50 -4.01
CA ALA A 295 -12.07 -15.46 -5.04
C ALA A 295 -12.58 -16.86 -5.43
N ALA A 296 -11.68 -17.86 -5.50
CA ALA A 296 -12.07 -19.25 -5.74
C ALA A 296 -12.86 -19.83 -4.57
N GLY A 297 -12.46 -19.55 -3.34
CA GLY A 297 -13.17 -19.96 -2.13
C GLY A 297 -14.59 -19.38 -2.05
N GLU A 298 -14.74 -18.09 -2.29
CA GLU A 298 -16.03 -17.40 -2.32
C GLU A 298 -16.97 -17.95 -3.41
N SER A 299 -16.44 -18.35 -4.55
CA SER A 299 -17.23 -18.86 -5.68
C SER A 299 -17.69 -20.30 -5.53
N GLY A 300 -17.20 -21.01 -4.50
CA GLY A 300 -17.50 -22.42 -4.27
C GLY A 300 -16.60 -23.39 -5.04
N GLY A 301 -15.40 -22.96 -5.43
CA GLY A 301 -14.37 -23.83 -6.03
C GLY A 301 -14.06 -23.54 -7.50
N ILE A 302 -13.97 -24.59 -8.31
CA ILE A 302 -13.61 -24.55 -9.73
C ILE A 302 -14.75 -25.13 -10.58
N GLY A 303 -14.86 -24.67 -11.82
CA GLY A 303 -15.84 -25.10 -12.80
C GLY A 303 -16.74 -23.96 -13.28
N THR A 304 -17.56 -24.25 -14.31
CA THR A 304 -18.33 -23.20 -15.02
C THR A 304 -19.22 -22.38 -14.09
N GLU A 305 -19.94 -23.03 -13.18
CA GLU A 305 -20.83 -22.32 -12.25
C GLU A 305 -20.07 -21.50 -11.22
N ALA A 306 -18.96 -22.03 -10.71
CA ALA A 306 -18.09 -21.28 -9.80
C ALA A 306 -17.47 -20.09 -10.52
N ASN A 307 -16.97 -20.27 -11.75
CA ASN A 307 -16.39 -19.21 -12.55
C ASN A 307 -17.42 -18.10 -12.85
N ALA A 308 -18.68 -18.43 -13.07
CA ALA A 308 -19.74 -17.44 -13.25
C ALA A 308 -19.95 -16.55 -12.01
N ARG A 309 -19.67 -17.05 -10.81
CA ARG A 309 -19.76 -16.30 -9.54
C ARG A 309 -18.46 -15.63 -9.13
N LYS A 310 -17.32 -16.02 -9.73
CA LYS A 310 -15.98 -15.59 -9.34
C LYS A 310 -15.84 -14.08 -9.50
N ARG A 311 -15.44 -13.40 -8.43
CA ARG A 311 -15.29 -11.94 -8.39
C ARG A 311 -13.95 -11.44 -8.92
N LEU A 312 -12.90 -12.24 -8.87
CA LEU A 312 -11.61 -11.93 -9.44
C LEU A 312 -11.14 -13.06 -10.33
N MET A 313 -10.78 -12.72 -11.55
CA MET A 313 -10.18 -13.65 -12.52
C MET A 313 -8.83 -13.10 -12.99
N ILE A 314 -7.85 -13.98 -13.11
CA ILE A 314 -6.53 -13.69 -13.68
C ILE A 314 -6.38 -14.51 -14.95
N VAL A 315 -6.23 -13.87 -16.08
CA VAL A 315 -6.11 -14.54 -17.38
C VAL A 315 -4.73 -14.24 -17.98
N PRO A 316 -3.79 -15.19 -17.88
CA PRO A 316 -2.46 -15.08 -18.47
C PRO A 316 -2.48 -15.44 -19.96
N LYS A 317 -1.35 -15.17 -20.63
CA LYS A 317 -1.12 -15.43 -22.07
C LYS A 317 -2.13 -14.73 -22.99
N ILE A 318 -2.55 -13.52 -22.59
CA ILE A 318 -3.55 -12.72 -23.32
C ILE A 318 -2.96 -11.37 -23.66
N ARG A 319 -2.78 -11.09 -24.94
CA ARG A 319 -2.40 -9.77 -25.44
C ARG A 319 -3.63 -8.89 -25.58
N VAL A 320 -3.61 -7.73 -24.94
CA VAL A 320 -4.60 -6.68 -25.19
C VAL A 320 -4.19 -5.87 -26.42
N LEU A 321 -5.05 -5.91 -27.43
CA LEU A 321 -4.82 -5.23 -28.71
C LEU A 321 -5.28 -3.78 -28.66
N ASP A 322 -6.53 -3.56 -28.22
CA ASP A 322 -7.18 -2.27 -28.16
C ASP A 322 -8.10 -2.15 -26.94
N ILE A 323 -8.37 -0.90 -26.57
CA ILE A 323 -9.47 -0.53 -25.69
C ILE A 323 -10.63 -0.06 -26.56
N ILE A 324 -11.81 -0.63 -26.37
CA ILE A 324 -13.00 -0.30 -27.14
C ILE A 324 -13.65 0.94 -26.55
N THR A 325 -13.87 1.95 -27.38
CA THR A 325 -14.37 3.25 -26.97
C THR A 325 -15.61 3.68 -27.71
N GLU A 326 -16.43 4.49 -27.03
CA GLU A 326 -17.59 5.18 -27.58
C GLU A 326 -17.48 6.67 -27.26
N THR A 327 -17.65 7.55 -28.25
CA THR A 327 -17.76 8.99 -28.03
C THR A 327 -19.19 9.32 -27.61
N GLN A 328 -19.33 10.00 -26.49
CA GLN A 328 -20.62 10.43 -25.96
C GLN A 328 -21.07 11.77 -26.59
N SER A 329 -22.33 12.15 -26.40
CA SER A 329 -22.90 13.38 -26.94
C SER A 329 -22.23 14.67 -26.46
N ASP A 330 -21.55 14.61 -25.32
CA ASP A 330 -20.75 15.70 -24.72
C ASP A 330 -19.28 15.67 -25.13
N ASN A 331 -18.92 14.86 -26.14
CA ASN A 331 -17.56 14.60 -26.64
C ASN A 331 -16.61 13.88 -25.67
N TRP A 332 -17.10 13.41 -24.54
CA TRP A 332 -16.33 12.54 -23.66
C TRP A 332 -16.22 11.14 -24.26
N VAL A 333 -15.10 10.51 -24.05
CA VAL A 333 -14.85 9.15 -24.52
C VAL A 333 -15.11 8.16 -23.37
N ARG A 334 -15.97 7.22 -23.61
CA ARG A 334 -16.26 6.12 -22.69
C ARG A 334 -15.64 4.84 -23.18
N VAL A 335 -15.04 4.09 -22.29
CA VAL A 335 -14.57 2.72 -22.54
C VAL A 335 -15.69 1.73 -22.24
N THR A 336 -15.91 0.79 -23.17
CA THR A 336 -16.97 -0.24 -23.08
C THR A 336 -16.45 -1.65 -22.98
N GLY A 337 -15.16 -1.86 -23.25
CA GLY A 337 -14.52 -3.17 -23.19
C GLY A 337 -13.09 -3.13 -23.71
N VAL A 338 -12.50 -4.31 -23.85
CA VAL A 338 -11.16 -4.49 -24.41
C VAL A 338 -11.16 -5.58 -25.47
N ARG A 339 -10.40 -5.37 -26.55
CA ARG A 339 -10.13 -6.38 -27.56
C ARG A 339 -8.85 -7.11 -27.19
N VAL A 340 -8.92 -8.41 -27.15
CA VAL A 340 -7.81 -9.26 -26.74
C VAL A 340 -7.54 -10.33 -27.78
N LYS A 341 -6.33 -10.89 -27.73
CA LYS A 341 -5.89 -11.99 -28.56
C LYS A 341 -5.18 -13.02 -27.69
N ASP A 342 -5.51 -14.28 -27.85
CA ASP A 342 -4.86 -15.39 -27.17
C ASP A 342 -3.67 -15.97 -27.96
N THR A 343 -3.06 -17.03 -27.44
CA THR A 343 -1.93 -17.72 -28.07
C THR A 343 -2.30 -18.46 -29.36
N ASP A 344 -3.57 -18.77 -29.53
CA ASP A 344 -4.10 -19.41 -30.73
C ASP A 344 -4.51 -18.39 -31.80
N ASN A 345 -4.16 -17.15 -31.60
CA ASN A 345 -4.50 -16.01 -32.46
C ASN A 345 -6.02 -15.72 -32.58
N ILE A 346 -6.80 -16.18 -31.61
CA ILE A 346 -8.23 -15.90 -31.56
C ILE A 346 -8.48 -14.54 -30.90
N GLU A 347 -9.13 -13.64 -31.66
CA GLU A 347 -9.53 -12.34 -31.14
C GLU A 347 -10.91 -12.42 -30.48
N LYS A 348 -11.03 -11.78 -29.30
CA LYS A 348 -12.27 -11.65 -28.53
C LYS A 348 -12.43 -10.23 -28.03
N VAL A 349 -13.67 -9.83 -27.75
CA VAL A 349 -13.98 -8.58 -27.05
C VAL A 349 -14.56 -8.91 -25.70
N ILE A 350 -13.91 -8.47 -24.63
CA ILE A 350 -14.38 -8.63 -23.25
C ILE A 350 -15.10 -7.34 -22.85
N PRO A 351 -16.40 -7.40 -22.56
CA PRO A 351 -17.17 -6.22 -22.21
C PRO A 351 -16.95 -5.80 -20.76
N LEU A 352 -17.04 -4.49 -20.53
CA LEU A 352 -17.28 -3.94 -19.21
C LEU A 352 -18.76 -4.09 -18.82
N SER A 353 -19.01 -4.12 -17.50
CA SER A 353 -20.38 -4.08 -16.96
C SER A 353 -21.09 -2.80 -17.42
N PRO A 354 -22.40 -2.86 -17.70
CA PRO A 354 -23.18 -1.70 -18.06
C PRO A 354 -23.18 -0.65 -16.94
N ARG A 355 -23.26 0.63 -17.32
CA ARG A 355 -23.43 1.72 -16.34
C ARG A 355 -24.71 1.55 -15.53
N SER A 356 -24.63 1.69 -14.21
CA SER A 356 -25.77 1.60 -13.31
C SER A 356 -25.70 2.68 -12.22
N ASN A 357 -26.84 3.31 -11.91
CA ASN A 357 -27.00 4.19 -10.75
C ASN A 357 -25.89 5.27 -10.57
N GLY A 358 -25.43 5.87 -11.67
CA GLY A 358 -24.36 6.88 -11.64
C GLY A 358 -22.95 6.33 -11.54
N HIS A 359 -22.76 5.02 -11.32
CA HIS A 359 -21.48 4.35 -11.31
C HIS A 359 -21.10 3.83 -12.70
N GLN A 360 -19.82 3.68 -12.94
CA GLN A 360 -19.28 3.19 -14.21
C GLN A 360 -18.30 2.07 -13.94
N SER A 361 -18.25 1.11 -14.86
CA SER A 361 -17.16 0.15 -14.91
C SER A 361 -15.92 0.82 -15.48
N ALA A 362 -14.74 0.36 -15.13
CA ALA A 362 -13.49 1.01 -15.50
C ALA A 362 -12.47 0.06 -16.14
N VAL A 363 -11.63 0.62 -17.01
CA VAL A 363 -10.39 -0.01 -17.44
C VAL A 363 -9.22 0.68 -16.74
N VAL A 364 -8.28 -0.12 -16.25
CA VAL A 364 -7.03 0.35 -15.65
C VAL A 364 -5.85 -0.17 -16.48
N ILE A 365 -5.10 0.74 -17.10
CA ILE A 365 -3.89 0.41 -17.86
C ILE A 365 -2.71 0.34 -16.89
N SER A 366 -2.03 -0.81 -16.82
CA SER A 366 -0.97 -1.08 -15.85
C SER A 366 0.20 -1.88 -16.45
N LEU A 367 0.68 -1.45 -17.62
CA LEU A 367 1.72 -2.12 -18.41
C LEU A 367 3.12 -1.48 -18.25
N GLY A 368 3.41 -0.85 -17.12
CA GLY A 368 4.58 0.02 -16.98
C GLY A 368 4.41 1.34 -17.74
N ALA A 369 5.49 2.11 -17.97
CA ALA A 369 5.35 3.38 -18.68
C ALA A 369 5.28 3.18 -20.19
N ILE A 370 6.16 2.40 -20.77
CA ILE A 370 6.30 2.30 -22.23
C ILE A 370 5.06 1.67 -22.87
N GLU A 371 4.68 0.46 -22.46
CA GLU A 371 3.56 -0.24 -23.07
C GLU A 371 2.19 0.35 -22.67
N SER A 372 2.06 0.95 -21.48
CA SER A 372 0.85 1.73 -21.14
C SER A 372 0.65 2.88 -22.11
N THR A 373 1.73 3.57 -22.43
CA THR A 373 1.69 4.70 -23.38
C THR A 373 1.42 4.25 -24.80
N ARG A 374 2.05 3.15 -25.25
CA ARG A 374 1.77 2.58 -26.57
C ARG A 374 0.30 2.21 -26.73
N LEU A 375 -0.28 1.53 -25.75
CA LEU A 375 -1.69 1.16 -25.76
C LEU A 375 -2.60 2.40 -25.76
N ALA A 376 -2.29 3.39 -24.93
CA ALA A 376 -3.04 4.65 -24.89
C ALA A 376 -2.96 5.41 -26.22
N LEU A 377 -1.78 5.49 -26.84
CA LEU A 377 -1.60 6.13 -28.15
C LEU A 377 -2.35 5.41 -29.26
N ASN A 378 -2.29 4.07 -29.33
CA ASN A 378 -3.04 3.29 -30.31
C ASN A 378 -4.57 3.48 -30.15
N THR A 379 -5.04 3.60 -28.91
CA THR A 379 -6.47 3.74 -28.61
C THR A 379 -6.98 5.19 -28.81
N PHE A 380 -6.26 6.17 -28.26
CA PHE A 380 -6.82 7.49 -28.04
C PHE A 380 -6.31 8.56 -29.01
N LYS A 381 -5.31 8.26 -29.82
CA LYS A 381 -4.74 9.22 -30.76
C LYS A 381 -5.78 9.82 -31.74
N THR A 382 -6.77 9.02 -32.10
CA THR A 382 -7.83 9.42 -33.04
C THR A 382 -9.17 9.68 -32.39
N SER A 383 -9.45 9.04 -31.23
CA SER A 383 -10.73 9.15 -30.54
C SER A 383 -10.81 10.34 -29.58
N LEU A 384 -9.69 10.76 -28.99
CA LEU A 384 -9.60 11.99 -28.21
C LEU A 384 -9.18 13.12 -29.15
N GLY A 385 -10.10 13.92 -29.60
CA GLY A 385 -9.84 15.16 -30.35
C GLY A 385 -9.11 16.24 -29.53
N GLY A 386 -8.77 15.92 -28.28
CA GLY A 386 -8.34 16.87 -27.29
C GLY A 386 -6.83 17.00 -27.14
N ARG A 387 -6.46 17.91 -26.24
CA ARG A 387 -5.07 18.28 -25.95
C ARG A 387 -4.28 17.18 -25.24
N ALA A 388 -4.96 16.27 -24.51
CA ALA A 388 -4.33 15.14 -23.81
C ALA A 388 -3.64 14.17 -24.79
N ALA A 389 -4.29 13.81 -25.89
CA ALA A 389 -3.72 12.90 -26.89
C ALA A 389 -2.41 13.43 -27.50
N GLN A 390 -2.28 14.76 -27.64
CA GLN A 390 -1.08 15.39 -28.18
C GLN A 390 0.11 15.36 -27.22
N ARG A 391 -0.13 15.14 -25.91
CA ARG A 391 0.90 15.06 -24.87
C ARG A 391 1.32 13.65 -24.57
N MET A 392 0.47 12.66 -24.83
CA MET A 392 0.79 11.25 -24.57
C MET A 392 2.15 10.90 -25.16
N GLY A 393 2.99 10.26 -24.36
CA GLY A 393 4.32 9.81 -24.73
C GLY A 393 5.41 10.89 -24.65
N LYS A 394 5.09 12.15 -24.47
CA LYS A 394 6.07 13.19 -24.12
C LYS A 394 6.40 13.08 -22.63
N ASN A 395 7.54 13.61 -22.23
CA ASN A 395 7.99 13.53 -20.84
C ASN A 395 8.42 12.12 -20.39
N LEU A 396 9.06 11.35 -21.28
CA LEU A 396 9.74 10.14 -20.78
C LEU A 396 10.90 10.55 -19.91
N ILE A 397 10.92 10.07 -18.69
CA ILE A 397 11.97 10.28 -17.69
C ILE A 397 12.44 8.93 -17.17
N ALA A 398 13.73 8.85 -16.85
CA ALA A 398 14.36 7.69 -16.24
C ALA A 398 15.37 8.15 -15.18
N HIS A 399 16.17 7.24 -14.68
CA HIS A 399 17.28 7.58 -13.79
C HIS A 399 18.63 7.43 -14.50
N LEU A 400 19.51 8.37 -14.19
CA LEU A 400 20.94 8.27 -14.45
C LEU A 400 21.54 7.24 -13.48
N ARG A 401 22.46 6.41 -13.93
CA ARG A 401 23.11 5.37 -13.11
C ARG A 401 24.62 5.37 -13.30
N SER A 402 25.34 5.31 -12.17
CA SER A 402 26.78 5.10 -12.13
C SER A 402 27.14 4.04 -11.11
N ASN A 403 28.26 3.36 -11.31
CA ASN A 403 28.80 2.39 -10.37
C ASN A 403 30.28 2.68 -10.10
N LEU A 404 30.64 2.78 -8.82
CA LEU A 404 32.02 2.85 -8.35
C LEU A 404 32.22 1.72 -7.34
N THR A 405 33.04 0.74 -7.68
CA THR A 405 33.40 -0.34 -6.75
C THR A 405 34.81 -0.16 -6.25
N ILE A 406 34.96 -0.15 -4.94
CA ILE A 406 36.27 -0.06 -4.27
C ILE A 406 36.51 -1.28 -3.39
N ARG A 407 37.77 -1.58 -3.17
CA ARG A 407 38.20 -2.58 -2.20
C ARG A 407 39.11 -1.94 -1.20
N ILE A 408 38.68 -1.88 0.06
CA ILE A 408 39.41 -1.26 1.16
C ILE A 408 40.01 -2.33 2.06
N PRO A 409 41.19 -2.10 2.67
CA PRO A 409 41.66 -3.00 3.70
C PRO A 409 40.80 -2.92 4.95
N ARG A 410 40.67 -4.03 5.64
CA ARG A 410 39.87 -4.13 6.88
C ARG A 410 40.30 -3.08 7.92
N THR A 411 41.55 -2.67 7.93
CA THR A 411 42.09 -1.62 8.81
C THR A 411 41.52 -0.23 8.57
N SER A 412 40.86 0.00 7.45
CA SER A 412 40.11 1.23 7.19
C SER A 412 38.90 1.38 8.13
N LEU A 413 38.36 0.27 8.65
CA LEU A 413 37.18 0.25 9.52
C LEU A 413 37.61 0.31 10.99
N THR A 414 37.82 1.51 11.52
CA THR A 414 38.37 1.74 12.85
C THR A 414 37.50 1.26 14.00
N SER A 415 36.19 1.19 13.81
CA SER A 415 35.22 0.70 14.80
C SER A 415 34.98 -0.81 14.76
N LEU A 416 35.66 -1.52 13.84
CA LEU A 416 35.50 -2.96 13.72
C LEU A 416 36.25 -3.66 14.86
N PRO A 417 35.61 -4.57 15.63
CA PRO A 417 36.27 -5.32 16.66
C PRO A 417 37.49 -6.09 16.16
N ALA A 418 38.55 -6.11 16.96
CA ALA A 418 39.76 -6.87 16.61
C ALA A 418 39.54 -8.40 16.57
N SER A 419 38.57 -8.90 17.34
CA SER A 419 38.15 -10.31 17.30
C SER A 419 37.60 -10.68 15.95
N THR A 420 38.17 -11.60 15.30
CA THR A 420 37.85 -12.01 13.93
C THR A 420 36.57 -12.76 13.88
N GLN A 421 35.62 -12.25 13.12
CA GLN A 421 34.51 -13.08 12.63
C GLN A 421 35.00 -13.93 11.47
N THR A 422 34.62 -15.17 11.48
CA THR A 422 35.01 -16.17 10.46
C THR A 422 34.01 -16.30 9.32
N SER A 423 32.85 -15.61 9.40
CA SER A 423 31.83 -15.64 8.38
C SER A 423 31.83 -14.39 7.50
N LEU A 424 31.51 -14.57 6.23
CA LEU A 424 31.24 -13.45 5.32
C LEU A 424 30.07 -12.64 5.83
N GLN A 425 30.26 -11.32 5.87
CA GLN A 425 29.22 -10.37 6.23
C GLN A 425 28.91 -9.43 5.06
N ALA A 426 27.68 -8.99 5.01
CA ALA A 426 27.20 -8.04 4.03
C ALA A 426 26.60 -6.78 4.70
N SER A 427 26.60 -5.68 3.97
CA SER A 427 25.99 -4.43 4.39
C SER A 427 25.25 -3.77 3.22
N ALA A 428 24.18 -3.07 3.51
CA ALA A 428 23.54 -2.14 2.58
C ALA A 428 23.22 -0.85 3.31
N LEU A 429 23.63 0.28 2.74
CA LEU A 429 23.45 1.62 3.29
C LEU A 429 22.93 2.56 2.21
N PHE A 430 22.38 3.69 2.62
CA PHE A 430 21.77 4.68 1.76
C PHE A 430 22.25 6.08 2.11
N VAL A 431 22.65 6.86 1.10
CA VAL A 431 23.02 8.26 1.26
C VAL A 431 22.27 9.12 0.25
N LYS A 432 21.56 10.11 0.72
CA LYS A 432 20.90 11.10 -0.13
C LYS A 432 21.87 12.26 -0.41
N GLY A 433 21.88 12.68 -1.67
CA GLY A 433 22.70 13.80 -2.13
C GLY A 433 21.87 14.83 -2.91
N LYS A 434 22.44 16.02 -3.03
CA LYS A 434 21.91 17.10 -3.86
C LYS A 434 22.99 18.02 -4.38
N SER A 435 22.66 18.72 -5.45
CA SER A 435 23.47 19.83 -5.96
C SER A 435 22.56 20.93 -6.49
N ASN A 436 22.91 22.18 -6.28
CA ASN A 436 22.19 23.30 -6.87
C ASN A 436 22.69 23.52 -8.29
N ILE A 437 21.82 23.30 -9.27
CA ILE A 437 22.11 23.41 -10.70
C ILE A 437 21.10 24.36 -11.33
N ALA A 438 21.58 25.42 -11.97
CA ALA A 438 20.74 26.45 -12.60
C ALA A 438 19.72 27.10 -11.63
N GLY A 439 20.05 27.18 -10.34
CA GLY A 439 19.19 27.77 -9.30
C GLY A 439 18.17 26.81 -8.68
N GLU A 440 18.16 25.56 -9.09
CA GLU A 440 17.29 24.53 -8.52
C GLU A 440 18.09 23.40 -7.87
N ASP A 441 17.60 22.87 -6.75
CA ASP A 441 18.14 21.66 -6.16
C ASP A 441 17.81 20.45 -7.02
N ARG A 442 18.83 19.68 -7.41
CA ARG A 442 18.76 18.41 -8.08
C ARG A 442 19.16 17.31 -7.13
N PHE A 443 18.37 16.23 -7.10
CA PHE A 443 18.53 15.18 -6.11
C PHE A 443 19.06 13.89 -6.74
N PHE A 444 19.87 13.20 -5.98
CA PHE A 444 20.38 11.88 -6.28
C PHE A 444 20.62 11.11 -4.98
N HIS A 445 20.92 9.83 -5.09
CA HIS A 445 21.31 9.05 -3.92
C HIS A 445 22.32 7.98 -4.28
N LEU A 446 23.02 7.49 -3.27
CA LEU A 446 23.88 6.32 -3.38
C LEU A 446 23.22 5.12 -2.69
N GLN A 447 23.13 4.04 -3.41
CA GLN A 447 22.86 2.71 -2.91
C GLN A 447 24.21 2.06 -2.66
N ILE A 448 24.55 1.85 -1.39
CA ILE A 448 25.85 1.36 -0.98
C ILE A 448 25.71 -0.08 -0.53
N THR A 449 26.39 -0.99 -1.19
CA THR A 449 26.44 -2.39 -0.80
C THR A 449 27.88 -2.80 -0.51
N ALA A 450 28.07 -3.66 0.47
CA ALA A 450 29.38 -4.13 0.85
C ALA A 450 29.36 -5.60 1.26
N ALA A 451 30.51 -6.26 1.07
CA ALA A 451 30.79 -7.58 1.59
C ALA A 451 32.24 -7.67 2.06
N GLY A 452 32.50 -8.46 3.09
CA GLY A 452 33.84 -8.62 3.64
C GLY A 452 33.88 -9.48 4.88
N LEU A 453 35.03 -9.41 5.57
CA LEU A 453 35.43 -10.17 6.77
C LEU A 453 35.63 -11.65 6.53
N ASN A 454 35.32 -12.15 5.36
CA ASN A 454 35.74 -13.46 4.85
C ASN A 454 35.58 -13.47 3.31
N LYS A 455 36.05 -14.51 2.67
CA LYS A 455 35.85 -14.75 1.22
C LYS A 455 34.52 -15.47 1.00
N LEU A 456 34.01 -15.38 -0.22
CA LEU A 456 32.88 -16.19 -0.67
C LEU A 456 33.22 -17.67 -0.59
N GLY A 457 32.38 -18.42 0.12
CA GLY A 457 32.40 -19.88 0.15
C GLY A 457 31.17 -20.44 -0.58
N VAL A 458 31.06 -21.77 -0.62
CA VAL A 458 29.99 -22.47 -1.36
C VAL A 458 28.59 -22.05 -0.91
N ASP A 459 28.42 -21.69 0.36
CA ASP A 459 27.11 -21.27 0.92
C ASP A 459 26.94 -19.75 1.02
N SER A 460 27.98 -18.97 0.73
CA SER A 460 27.98 -17.52 0.95
C SER A 460 27.14 -16.77 -0.05
N GLU A 461 26.99 -17.31 -1.26
CA GLU A 461 26.19 -16.67 -2.32
C GLU A 461 24.72 -16.59 -1.94
N ALA A 462 24.17 -17.65 -1.36
CA ALA A 462 22.80 -17.67 -0.85
C ALA A 462 22.58 -16.66 0.29
N GLU A 463 23.55 -16.52 1.21
CA GLU A 463 23.49 -15.55 2.29
C GLU A 463 23.59 -14.10 1.79
N LEU A 464 24.44 -13.84 0.82
CA LEU A 464 24.54 -12.53 0.18
C LEU A 464 23.25 -12.19 -0.58
N PHE A 465 22.71 -13.13 -1.32
CA PHE A 465 21.46 -12.94 -2.07
C PHE A 465 20.27 -12.59 -1.16
N LYS A 466 20.21 -13.20 0.02
CA LYS A 466 19.21 -12.87 1.03
C LYS A 466 19.33 -11.45 1.55
N LYS A 467 20.55 -10.96 1.73
CA LYS A 467 20.86 -9.66 2.33
C LYS A 467 21.00 -8.53 1.30
N ILE A 468 21.50 -8.86 0.11
CA ILE A 468 21.71 -7.92 -0.99
C ILE A 468 21.06 -8.52 -2.24
N PRO A 469 19.77 -8.31 -2.44
CA PRO A 469 19.02 -8.97 -3.50
C PRO A 469 19.26 -8.33 -4.89
N ASP A 470 20.51 -8.12 -5.26
CA ASP A 470 20.94 -7.55 -6.53
C ASP A 470 22.07 -8.40 -7.11
N THR A 471 21.74 -9.22 -8.11
CA THR A 471 22.69 -10.14 -8.73
C THR A 471 23.82 -9.44 -9.47
N GLU A 472 23.61 -8.25 -10.02
CA GLU A 472 24.67 -7.48 -10.69
C GLU A 472 25.77 -7.06 -9.71
N GLN A 473 25.45 -6.93 -8.43
CA GLN A 473 26.40 -6.53 -7.40
C GLN A 473 27.13 -7.73 -6.78
N LEU A 474 26.56 -8.93 -6.87
CA LEU A 474 27.23 -10.14 -6.36
C LEU A 474 28.58 -10.39 -7.02
N GLU A 475 28.69 -10.20 -8.33
CA GLU A 475 29.98 -10.35 -9.05
C GLU A 475 31.03 -9.39 -8.50
N SER A 476 30.66 -8.16 -8.16
CA SER A 476 31.56 -7.17 -7.56
C SER A 476 32.05 -7.63 -6.18
N MET A 477 31.28 -8.42 -5.45
CA MET A 477 31.60 -8.90 -4.12
C MET A 477 32.59 -10.08 -4.12
N LEU A 478 32.90 -10.68 -5.28
CA LEU A 478 33.89 -11.77 -5.40
C LEU A 478 35.29 -11.36 -4.93
N GLY A 479 35.61 -10.06 -4.93
CA GLY A 479 36.87 -9.52 -4.41
C GLY A 479 36.97 -9.43 -2.89
N ALA A 480 35.92 -9.79 -2.13
CA ALA A 480 35.93 -9.74 -0.67
C ALA A 480 36.78 -10.85 -0.07
N THR A 481 37.54 -10.52 0.97
CA THR A 481 38.42 -11.45 1.69
C THR A 481 38.32 -11.23 3.20
N ASP A 482 39.07 -12.02 3.97
CA ASP A 482 39.25 -11.80 5.41
C ASP A 482 40.01 -10.52 5.76
N THR A 483 40.80 -9.98 4.82
CA THR A 483 41.62 -8.78 4.97
C THR A 483 41.07 -7.56 4.23
N HIS A 484 40.16 -7.74 3.30
CA HIS A 484 39.57 -6.67 2.48
C HIS A 484 38.05 -6.71 2.40
N VAL A 485 37.47 -5.54 2.40
CA VAL A 485 36.05 -5.32 2.18
C VAL A 485 35.84 -4.68 0.81
N VAL A 486 34.91 -5.24 0.05
CA VAL A 486 34.46 -4.66 -1.22
C VAL A 486 33.21 -3.84 -0.99
N ILE A 487 33.18 -2.65 -1.54
CA ILE A 487 32.07 -1.70 -1.42
C ILE A 487 31.70 -1.21 -2.81
N THR A 488 30.45 -1.37 -3.20
CA THR A 488 29.90 -0.80 -4.43
C THR A 488 29.02 0.40 -4.10
N LEU A 489 29.34 1.54 -4.69
CA LEU A 489 28.62 2.79 -4.60
C LEU A 489 27.85 2.98 -5.91
N ARG A 490 26.56 2.69 -5.89
CA ARG A 490 25.67 2.87 -7.04
C ARG A 490 24.94 4.18 -6.93
N GLY A 491 25.25 5.12 -7.79
CA GLY A 491 24.54 6.37 -7.89
C GLY A 491 23.26 6.25 -8.72
N ILE A 492 22.19 6.85 -8.23
CA ILE A 492 20.90 6.99 -8.92
C ILE A 492 20.50 8.45 -8.89
N GLY A 493 20.38 9.09 -10.05
CA GLY A 493 20.02 10.50 -10.21
C GLY A 493 18.82 10.69 -11.12
N GLU A 494 18.01 11.72 -10.85
CA GLU A 494 16.85 12.04 -11.67
C GLU A 494 17.26 12.63 -13.01
N MET A 495 16.50 12.31 -14.07
CA MET A 495 16.52 13.06 -15.34
C MET A 495 15.49 14.18 -15.31
N THR A 496 15.82 15.29 -15.97
CA THR A 496 14.95 16.46 -16.05
C THR A 496 13.70 16.18 -16.88
N PRO A 497 12.49 16.46 -16.36
CA PRO A 497 11.26 16.29 -17.10
C PRO A 497 11.18 17.13 -18.39
N GLN A 498 10.32 16.68 -19.30
CA GLN A 498 9.99 17.37 -20.54
C GLN A 498 11.19 17.67 -21.45
N ASN A 499 12.18 16.78 -21.44
CA ASN A 499 13.26 16.84 -22.41
C ASN A 499 12.72 16.45 -23.80
N PRO A 500 12.88 17.30 -24.86
CA PRO A 500 12.33 17.01 -26.18
C PRO A 500 12.93 15.78 -26.86
N ASP A 501 14.12 15.35 -26.46
CA ASP A 501 14.78 14.15 -26.98
C ASP A 501 14.32 12.88 -26.26
N SER A 502 13.48 13.01 -25.22
CA SER A 502 12.95 11.90 -24.41
C SER A 502 11.45 11.72 -24.63
N PHE A 503 11.07 10.68 -25.37
CA PHE A 503 9.68 10.46 -25.73
C PHE A 503 9.35 8.99 -26.00
N ILE A 504 8.06 8.69 -26.00
CA ILE A 504 7.46 7.49 -26.58
C ILE A 504 6.46 7.94 -27.66
N ARG A 505 6.58 7.38 -28.85
CA ARG A 505 5.61 7.56 -29.92
C ARG A 505 5.32 6.25 -30.62
N LEU A 506 4.33 6.21 -31.46
CA LEU A 506 4.06 5.04 -32.30
C LEU A 506 5.10 4.93 -33.41
N SER A 507 5.71 3.76 -33.57
CA SER A 507 6.66 3.49 -34.63
C SER A 507 5.96 3.61 -36.00
N PRO A 508 6.51 4.36 -36.95
CA PRO A 508 5.97 4.43 -38.30
C PRO A 508 6.29 3.17 -39.13
N ASN A 509 7.25 2.36 -38.69
CA ASN A 509 7.86 1.32 -39.51
C ASN A 509 7.53 -0.10 -39.01
N ARG A 510 7.07 -0.25 -37.79
CA ARG A 510 6.85 -1.55 -37.19
C ARG A 510 5.49 -1.64 -36.49
N ALA A 511 4.79 -2.71 -36.81
CA ALA A 511 3.52 -3.05 -36.16
C ALA A 511 3.48 -4.54 -35.82
N VAL A 512 2.74 -4.86 -34.78
CA VAL A 512 2.39 -6.23 -34.38
C VAL A 512 0.88 -6.30 -34.28
N ASP A 513 0.27 -7.30 -34.89
CA ASP A 513 -1.19 -7.46 -34.94
C ASP A 513 -1.91 -6.18 -35.48
N SER A 514 -1.35 -5.58 -36.52
CA SER A 514 -1.84 -4.33 -37.13
C SER A 514 -1.83 -3.12 -36.17
N ARG A 515 -1.12 -3.19 -35.06
CA ARG A 515 -0.93 -2.06 -34.11
C ARG A 515 0.53 -1.62 -34.13
N ALA A 516 0.76 -0.33 -34.21
CA ALA A 516 2.10 0.21 -34.16
C ALA A 516 2.75 -0.12 -32.79
N VAL A 517 4.00 -0.56 -32.82
CA VAL A 517 4.80 -0.70 -31.60
C VAL A 517 5.24 0.68 -31.11
N ALA A 518 5.71 0.75 -29.87
CA ALA A 518 6.34 1.99 -29.41
C ALA A 518 7.68 2.24 -30.10
N GLU A 519 8.01 3.48 -30.36
CA GLU A 519 9.36 3.97 -30.59
C GLU A 519 9.77 4.75 -29.35
N VAL A 520 10.87 4.33 -28.72
CA VAL A 520 11.35 4.84 -27.45
C VAL A 520 12.66 5.59 -27.63
N SER A 521 12.71 6.83 -27.15
CA SER A 521 13.91 7.64 -27.12
C SER A 521 14.13 8.23 -25.73
N LEU A 522 15.35 8.18 -25.23
CA LEU A 522 15.85 8.96 -24.10
C LEU A 522 16.98 9.85 -24.57
N ALA A 523 17.05 11.04 -23.99
CA ALA A 523 18.15 11.97 -24.25
C ALA A 523 19.48 11.30 -23.90
N ASP A 524 20.39 11.20 -24.86
CA ASP A 524 21.71 10.65 -24.69
C ASP A 524 22.65 11.67 -24.01
N VAL A 525 22.67 11.63 -22.72
CA VAL A 525 23.48 12.48 -21.84
C VAL A 525 24.89 11.94 -21.70
N LYS A 526 25.03 10.60 -21.72
CA LYS A 526 26.31 9.91 -21.50
C LYS A 526 27.31 10.25 -22.60
N THR A 527 26.93 10.14 -23.86
CA THR A 527 27.82 10.47 -24.98
C THR A 527 27.78 11.95 -25.36
N GLY A 528 26.76 12.69 -24.84
CA GLY A 528 26.57 14.10 -25.12
C GLY A 528 25.99 14.39 -26.48
N THR A 529 25.32 13.42 -27.12
CA THR A 529 24.65 13.65 -28.41
C THR A 529 23.42 14.50 -28.23
N SER A 530 22.76 14.46 -27.08
CA SER A 530 21.66 15.38 -26.73
C SER A 530 22.21 16.68 -26.11
N ASN A 531 21.89 17.81 -26.73
CA ASN A 531 22.36 19.14 -26.34
C ASN A 531 21.24 20.05 -25.84
N THR A 532 20.15 19.49 -25.34
CA THR A 532 19.06 20.28 -24.77
C THR A 532 19.47 20.94 -23.44
N ALA A 533 18.74 21.97 -23.03
CA ALA A 533 18.95 22.56 -21.71
C ALA A 533 18.79 21.52 -20.59
N GLN A 534 17.81 20.63 -20.74
CA GLN A 534 17.55 19.52 -19.80
C GLN A 534 18.74 18.56 -19.75
N SER A 535 19.27 18.16 -20.91
CA SER A 535 20.44 17.26 -20.98
C SER A 535 21.69 17.86 -20.35
N ASN A 536 21.88 19.17 -20.46
CA ASN A 536 22.96 19.87 -19.77
C ASN A 536 22.80 19.88 -18.24
N ILE A 537 21.56 20.02 -17.75
CA ILE A 537 21.24 19.89 -16.33
C ILE A 537 21.46 18.45 -15.88
N ASP A 538 21.01 17.49 -16.64
CA ASP A 538 21.16 16.05 -16.32
C ASP A 538 22.63 15.66 -16.25
N LYS A 539 23.47 16.19 -17.16
CA LYS A 539 24.91 15.97 -17.13
C LYS A 539 25.54 16.50 -15.86
N GLN A 540 25.19 17.73 -15.44
CA GLN A 540 25.68 18.32 -14.20
C GLN A 540 25.17 17.56 -12.97
N THR A 541 23.93 17.08 -13.01
CA THR A 541 23.36 16.23 -11.94
C THR A 541 24.16 14.92 -11.83
N TRP A 542 24.50 14.32 -12.96
CA TRP A 542 25.32 13.12 -13.02
C TRP A 542 26.74 13.35 -12.49
N ASP A 543 27.35 14.46 -12.91
CA ASP A 543 28.70 14.85 -12.42
C ASP A 543 28.71 15.04 -10.89
N ALA A 544 27.67 15.67 -10.32
CA ALA A 544 27.55 15.86 -8.89
C ALA A 544 27.30 14.53 -8.13
N MET A 545 26.49 13.65 -8.71
CA MET A 545 26.26 12.30 -8.16
C MET A 545 27.54 11.46 -8.14
N ASP A 546 28.30 11.49 -9.23
CA ASP A 546 29.60 10.81 -9.30
C ASP A 546 30.60 11.40 -8.31
N ALA A 547 30.55 12.74 -8.09
CA ALA A 547 31.37 13.39 -7.08
C ALA A 547 31.03 12.93 -5.66
N LEU A 548 29.73 12.78 -5.33
CA LEU A 548 29.31 12.18 -4.05
C LEU A 548 29.86 10.76 -3.88
N ALA A 549 29.87 9.96 -4.94
CA ALA A 549 30.46 8.62 -4.88
C ALA A 549 31.96 8.67 -4.57
N ASP A 550 32.72 9.62 -5.18
CA ASP A 550 34.12 9.85 -4.84
C ASP A 550 34.29 10.25 -3.38
N GLU A 551 33.48 11.17 -2.87
CA GLU A 551 33.51 11.63 -1.48
C GLU A 551 33.30 10.50 -0.49
N VAL A 552 32.27 9.68 -0.73
CA VAL A 552 31.94 8.54 0.14
C VAL A 552 33.02 7.45 0.03
N ALA A 553 33.60 7.22 -1.15
CA ALA A 553 34.73 6.29 -1.30
C ALA A 553 35.93 6.69 -0.45
N ILE A 554 36.27 7.98 -0.42
CA ILE A 554 37.37 8.51 0.43
C ILE A 554 37.04 8.39 1.93
N VAL A 555 35.78 8.61 2.30
CA VAL A 555 35.30 8.36 3.68
C VAL A 555 35.57 6.91 4.09
N PHE A 556 35.19 5.94 3.22
CA PHE A 556 35.42 4.53 3.53
C PHE A 556 36.91 4.12 3.51
N ALA A 557 37.71 4.72 2.66
CA ALA A 557 39.14 4.47 2.63
C ALA A 557 39.84 4.93 3.91
N ALA A 558 39.33 5.97 4.61
CA ALA A 558 39.86 6.49 5.89
C ALA A 558 41.38 6.79 5.85
N GLY A 559 41.84 7.35 4.73
CA GLY A 559 43.26 7.64 4.52
C GLY A 559 44.17 6.42 4.23
N GLN A 560 43.63 5.22 4.22
CA GLN A 560 44.37 4.00 3.87
C GLN A 560 44.47 3.85 2.35
N PRO A 561 45.47 3.09 1.84
CA PRO A 561 45.48 2.69 0.44
C PRO A 561 44.28 1.79 0.14
N PHE A 562 43.77 1.86 -1.07
CA PHE A 562 42.61 1.06 -1.50
C PHE A 562 42.70 0.77 -3.01
N ASP A 563 41.86 -0.10 -3.50
CA ASP A 563 41.77 -0.42 -4.93
C ASP A 563 40.45 0.02 -5.51
N ILE A 564 40.44 0.46 -6.76
CA ILE A 564 39.24 0.58 -7.58
C ILE A 564 39.12 -0.71 -8.37
N LEU A 565 37.97 -1.37 -8.26
CA LEU A 565 37.68 -2.58 -9.04
C LEU A 565 36.86 -2.14 -10.28
N GLN A 566 37.43 -2.42 -11.46
CA GLN A 566 36.70 -2.19 -12.72
C GLN A 566 35.83 -3.41 -13.03
N ALA A 567 34.70 -3.21 -13.73
CA ALA A 567 33.72 -4.25 -14.01
C ALA A 567 34.35 -5.53 -14.60
N ALA A 568 33.75 -6.68 -14.32
CA ALA A 568 34.02 -8.06 -14.72
C ALA A 568 35.28 -8.29 -15.58
N GLY A 569 36.36 -8.72 -14.95
CA GLY A 569 37.62 -8.99 -15.63
C GLY A 569 38.52 -7.78 -15.90
N GLY A 570 38.12 -6.58 -15.45
CA GLY A 570 38.88 -5.35 -15.57
C GLY A 570 40.07 -5.26 -14.61
N LYS A 571 41.01 -4.35 -14.89
CA LYS A 571 42.19 -4.14 -14.06
C LYS A 571 41.83 -3.49 -12.74
N THR A 572 42.39 -3.99 -11.66
CA THR A 572 42.40 -3.28 -10.38
C THR A 572 43.31 -2.05 -10.49
N VAL A 573 42.79 -0.90 -10.08
CA VAL A 573 43.56 0.37 -10.04
C VAL A 573 43.89 0.69 -8.60
N PRO A 574 45.16 0.58 -8.18
CA PRO A 574 45.56 0.87 -6.81
C PRO A 574 45.60 2.38 -6.55
N MET A 575 45.05 2.76 -5.41
CA MET A 575 45.05 4.13 -4.88
C MET A 575 46.00 4.21 -3.66
N ALA A 576 46.83 5.22 -3.62
CA ALA A 576 47.80 5.42 -2.53
C ALA A 576 47.05 5.87 -1.23
N ALA A 577 47.71 5.68 -0.08
CA ALA A 577 47.21 6.23 1.17
C ALA A 577 47.09 7.77 1.08
N GLY A 578 46.01 8.32 1.65
CA GLY A 578 45.71 9.73 1.60
C GLY A 578 45.28 10.25 0.22
N SER A 579 44.90 9.37 -0.70
CA SER A 579 44.35 9.77 -2.00
C SER A 579 43.12 10.70 -1.83
N THR A 580 43.04 11.68 -2.72
CA THR A 580 41.94 12.66 -2.76
C THR A 580 40.91 12.25 -3.78
N THR A 581 39.72 12.88 -3.73
CA THR A 581 38.65 12.72 -4.75
C THR A 581 39.14 13.08 -6.14
N ALA A 582 39.98 14.10 -6.28
CA ALA A 582 40.57 14.48 -7.56
C ALA A 582 41.49 13.40 -8.16
N GLN A 583 42.31 12.75 -7.32
CA GLN A 583 43.16 11.64 -7.74
C GLN A 583 42.33 10.38 -8.10
N LEU A 584 41.28 10.10 -7.32
CA LEU A 584 40.36 9.01 -7.63
C LEU A 584 39.66 9.26 -8.98
N ARG A 585 39.17 10.46 -9.22
CA ARG A 585 38.54 10.86 -10.49
C ARG A 585 39.52 10.79 -11.66
N ALA A 586 40.80 11.15 -11.46
CA ALA A 586 41.80 11.01 -12.51
C ALA A 586 42.11 9.54 -12.83
N ALA A 587 42.11 8.66 -11.82
CA ALA A 587 42.36 7.23 -11.97
C ALA A 587 41.15 6.48 -12.60
N HIS A 588 39.94 6.95 -12.29
CA HIS A 588 38.68 6.36 -12.79
C HIS A 588 37.67 7.44 -13.16
N PRO A 589 37.75 8.01 -14.36
CA PRO A 589 36.90 9.13 -14.81
C PRO A 589 35.41 8.80 -14.81
N PHE A 590 34.56 9.78 -14.60
CA PHE A 590 33.10 9.66 -14.53
C PHE A 590 32.50 8.88 -15.72
N PRO A 591 32.84 9.16 -16.99
CA PRO A 591 32.26 8.42 -18.12
C PRO A 591 32.46 6.89 -18.05
N ASN A 592 33.52 6.43 -17.38
CA ASN A 592 33.83 5.00 -17.25
C ASN A 592 32.94 4.29 -16.22
N ARG A 593 32.22 5.06 -15.39
CA ARG A 593 31.33 4.54 -14.32
C ARG A 593 29.86 4.54 -14.73
N ARG A 594 29.55 5.30 -15.80
CA ARG A 594 28.17 5.58 -16.23
C ARG A 594 27.65 4.46 -17.08
N ASP A 595 26.46 4.02 -16.74
CA ASP A 595 25.71 3.07 -17.55
C ASP A 595 25.02 3.77 -18.71
N ALA A 596 24.52 3.02 -19.68
CA ALA A 596 23.65 3.56 -20.72
C ALA A 596 22.30 3.97 -20.11
N GLU A 597 21.67 4.99 -20.65
CA GLU A 597 20.33 5.42 -20.26
C GLU A 597 19.33 4.26 -20.43
N GLY A 598 18.38 4.15 -19.50
CA GLY A 598 17.39 3.09 -19.48
C GLY A 598 17.78 1.82 -18.71
N THR A 599 19.06 1.64 -18.34
CA THR A 599 19.54 0.44 -17.60
C THR A 599 18.95 0.31 -16.20
N THR A 600 18.39 1.37 -15.64
CA THR A 600 17.69 1.31 -14.35
C THR A 600 16.32 0.69 -14.43
N HIS A 601 15.71 0.61 -15.62
CA HIS A 601 14.30 0.23 -15.82
C HIS A 601 13.31 1.08 -15.03
N HIS A 602 13.64 2.33 -14.76
CA HIS A 602 12.83 3.31 -14.05
C HIS A 602 12.08 4.24 -15.00
N ASP A 603 11.55 3.68 -16.09
CA ASP A 603 10.76 4.41 -17.08
C ASP A 603 9.47 4.99 -16.46
N ALA A 604 9.25 6.30 -16.63
CA ALA A 604 8.16 7.03 -15.99
C ALA A 604 7.70 8.25 -16.83
N GLY A 605 6.62 8.88 -16.44
CA GLY A 605 6.24 10.24 -16.84
C GLY A 605 5.42 10.40 -18.10
N THR A 606 5.24 9.39 -18.90
CA THR A 606 4.70 9.49 -20.26
C THR A 606 3.19 9.71 -20.39
N LEU A 607 2.45 9.49 -19.31
CA LEU A 607 1.02 9.76 -19.13
C LEU A 607 0.79 10.61 -17.87
N TRP A 608 1.68 11.57 -17.61
CA TRP A 608 1.78 12.30 -16.35
C TRP A 608 0.48 12.97 -15.93
N MET A 609 0.30 13.00 -14.61
CA MET A 609 -0.88 13.56 -13.98
C MET A 609 -0.76 15.05 -13.72
N GLY A 610 -1.91 15.70 -13.64
CA GLY A 610 -2.07 17.09 -13.25
C GLY A 610 -3.52 17.46 -13.13
N THR A 611 -3.81 18.66 -12.65
CA THR A 611 -5.16 19.15 -12.46
C THR A 611 -5.75 19.79 -13.75
N ASP A 612 -4.88 20.23 -14.65
CA ASP A 612 -5.26 20.92 -15.87
C ASP A 612 -5.07 20.03 -17.12
N PRO A 613 -6.15 19.71 -17.86
CA PRO A 613 -6.06 18.94 -19.11
C PRO A 613 -5.27 19.67 -20.22
N ALA A 614 -5.01 20.97 -20.08
CA ALA A 614 -4.15 21.70 -20.99
C ALA A 614 -2.65 21.43 -20.77
N THR A 615 -2.25 20.89 -19.63
CA THR A 615 -0.83 20.71 -19.26
C THR A 615 -0.46 19.29 -18.87
N SER A 616 -1.43 18.37 -18.73
CA SER A 616 -1.23 17.00 -18.33
C SER A 616 -1.97 16.00 -19.23
N VAL A 617 -1.70 14.71 -19.06
CA VAL A 617 -2.37 13.63 -19.82
C VAL A 617 -3.48 13.00 -18.98
N THR A 618 -3.25 12.84 -17.70
CA THR A 618 -4.23 12.30 -16.76
C THR A 618 -4.52 13.32 -15.66
N ASN A 619 -5.70 13.20 -15.05
CA ASN A 619 -5.99 13.99 -13.87
C ASN A 619 -5.24 13.44 -12.63
N GLU A 620 -5.37 14.13 -11.50
CA GLU A 620 -4.73 13.77 -10.23
C GLU A 620 -5.13 12.40 -9.68
N PHE A 621 -6.15 11.77 -10.26
CA PHE A 621 -6.62 10.42 -9.91
C PHE A 621 -6.17 9.34 -10.89
N GLY A 622 -5.32 9.69 -11.85
CA GLY A 622 -4.83 8.78 -12.88
C GLY A 622 -5.82 8.50 -14.01
N ARG A 623 -6.96 9.21 -14.08
CA ARG A 623 -7.89 9.08 -15.21
C ARG A 623 -7.39 9.89 -16.39
N ILE A 624 -7.33 9.28 -17.57
CA ILE A 624 -7.01 9.98 -18.81
C ILE A 624 -8.03 11.10 -19.02
N HIS A 625 -7.55 12.32 -19.24
CA HIS A 625 -8.43 13.47 -19.52
C HIS A 625 -9.34 13.18 -20.72
N ASP A 626 -10.51 13.77 -20.71
CA ASP A 626 -11.58 13.59 -21.72
C ASP A 626 -12.14 12.15 -21.80
N THR A 627 -11.72 11.24 -20.90
CA THR A 627 -12.36 9.93 -20.75
C THR A 627 -13.18 9.85 -19.47
N THR A 628 -14.24 9.06 -19.48
CA THR A 628 -15.10 8.91 -18.30
C THR A 628 -14.63 7.83 -17.34
N ASN A 629 -13.93 6.78 -17.85
CA ASN A 629 -13.66 5.56 -17.07
C ASN A 629 -12.39 4.81 -17.51
N CYS A 630 -11.40 5.50 -18.06
CA CYS A 630 -10.09 4.93 -18.36
C CYS A 630 -9.03 5.49 -17.41
N TYR A 631 -8.39 4.62 -16.66
CA TYR A 631 -7.39 4.97 -15.65
C TYR A 631 -6.04 4.35 -15.97
N VAL A 632 -4.99 4.94 -15.42
CA VAL A 632 -3.62 4.43 -15.48
C VAL A 632 -3.15 4.14 -14.05
N SER A 633 -2.46 3.04 -13.87
CA SER A 633 -1.84 2.64 -12.60
C SER A 633 -0.42 2.16 -12.85
N ALA A 634 0.50 3.10 -13.03
CA ALA A 634 1.90 2.84 -13.37
C ALA A 634 2.75 4.09 -13.13
N PRO A 635 4.08 4.00 -13.13
CA PRO A 635 4.97 5.16 -13.08
C PRO A 635 4.81 6.12 -14.28
N ALA A 636 4.12 5.72 -15.33
CA ALA A 636 3.70 6.60 -16.43
C ALA A 636 2.98 7.87 -15.93
N LEU A 637 2.34 7.82 -14.78
CA LEU A 637 1.62 8.92 -14.14
C LEU A 637 2.52 10.02 -13.56
N PHE A 638 3.81 9.78 -13.35
CA PHE A 638 4.68 10.69 -12.60
C PHE A 638 4.93 11.99 -13.36
N PRO A 639 4.65 13.16 -12.80
CA PRO A 639 5.04 14.44 -13.41
C PRO A 639 6.55 14.66 -13.38
N SER A 640 7.21 14.23 -12.32
CA SER A 640 8.65 14.14 -12.14
C SER A 640 8.99 12.86 -11.41
N LEU A 641 10.20 12.34 -11.61
CA LEU A 641 10.58 11.04 -11.02
C LEU A 641 11.24 11.22 -9.64
N GLY A 642 11.91 12.34 -9.40
CA GLY A 642 12.82 12.49 -8.27
C GLY A 642 14.00 11.53 -8.40
N SER A 643 14.78 11.37 -7.35
CA SER A 643 15.85 10.38 -7.35
C SER A 643 15.42 8.99 -6.84
N PRO A 644 14.36 8.81 -6.02
CA PRO A 644 13.95 7.49 -5.54
C PRO A 644 13.49 6.54 -6.63
N ASN A 645 13.85 5.26 -6.49
CA ASN A 645 13.32 4.20 -7.33
C ASN A 645 11.78 4.24 -7.35
N PRO A 646 11.10 4.02 -8.48
CA PRO A 646 9.68 4.33 -8.63
C PRO A 646 8.73 3.36 -7.94
N MET A 647 9.22 2.24 -7.39
CA MET A 647 8.37 1.14 -6.87
C MET A 647 7.44 1.63 -5.76
N LEU A 648 7.99 2.21 -4.69
CA LEU A 648 7.18 2.65 -3.54
C LEU A 648 6.11 3.67 -3.94
N THR A 649 6.51 4.67 -4.70
CA THR A 649 5.59 5.72 -5.16
C THR A 649 4.54 5.17 -6.13
N GLY A 650 4.93 4.26 -7.02
CA GLY A 650 4.01 3.60 -7.94
C GLY A 650 2.98 2.72 -7.20
N VAL A 651 3.39 1.99 -6.17
CA VAL A 651 2.49 1.23 -5.31
C VAL A 651 1.53 2.17 -4.56
N ALA A 652 2.02 3.29 -4.04
CA ALA A 652 1.21 4.28 -3.35
C ALA A 652 0.11 4.87 -4.26
N LEU A 653 0.46 5.20 -5.51
CA LEU A 653 -0.51 5.65 -6.50
C LEU A 653 -1.51 4.55 -6.89
N SER A 654 -1.04 3.31 -7.04
CA SER A 654 -1.91 2.18 -7.37
C SER A 654 -2.96 1.93 -6.28
N ARG A 655 -2.55 2.02 -5.02
CA ARG A 655 -3.47 1.95 -3.88
C ARG A 655 -4.49 3.09 -3.92
N ARG A 656 -4.02 4.31 -4.15
CA ARG A 656 -4.89 5.49 -4.23
C ARG A 656 -5.89 5.38 -5.38
N THR A 657 -5.46 4.95 -6.55
CA THR A 657 -6.35 4.73 -7.70
C THR A 657 -7.40 3.68 -7.41
N ALA A 658 -7.02 2.56 -6.76
CA ALA A 658 -7.97 1.54 -6.37
C ALA A 658 -9.02 2.06 -5.37
N ASP A 659 -8.60 2.84 -4.37
CA ASP A 659 -9.50 3.42 -3.38
C ASP A 659 -10.50 4.40 -3.99
N LEU A 660 -10.04 5.21 -4.94
CA LEU A 660 -10.92 6.10 -5.68
C LEU A 660 -11.94 5.32 -6.52
N LEU A 661 -11.47 4.32 -7.27
CA LEU A 661 -12.34 3.47 -8.08
C LEU A 661 -13.39 2.80 -7.19
N GLU A 662 -12.96 2.27 -6.06
CA GLU A 662 -13.82 1.64 -5.07
C GLU A 662 -14.86 2.61 -4.51
N SER A 663 -14.44 3.79 -4.10
CA SER A 663 -15.30 4.72 -3.38
C SER A 663 -16.25 5.54 -4.27
N SER A 664 -15.87 5.79 -5.53
CA SER A 664 -16.54 6.83 -6.33
C SER A 664 -16.91 6.42 -7.75
N VAL A 665 -16.32 5.36 -8.30
CA VAL A 665 -16.47 5.02 -9.71
C VAL A 665 -17.20 3.71 -9.91
N LEU A 666 -16.74 2.64 -9.28
CA LEU A 666 -17.27 1.30 -9.50
C LEU A 666 -18.65 1.12 -8.86
N PRO A 667 -19.48 0.25 -9.43
CA PRO A 667 -20.78 -0.05 -8.87
C PRO A 667 -20.68 -0.49 -7.42
N ARG A 668 -21.53 0.11 -6.59
CA ARG A 668 -21.78 -0.37 -5.24
C ARG A 668 -23.15 -1.02 -5.21
N ALA A 669 -23.33 -2.05 -4.43
CA ALA A 669 -24.66 -2.49 -4.05
C ALA A 669 -25.28 -1.37 -3.20
N VAL A 670 -26.08 -0.53 -3.82
CA VAL A 670 -26.69 0.58 -3.13
C VAL A 670 -27.94 0.08 -2.45
N ILE A 671 -27.93 0.00 -1.14
CA ILE A 671 -29.16 0.01 -0.36
C ILE A 671 -29.64 1.47 -0.35
N ARG A 672 -30.27 1.89 -1.43
CA ARG A 672 -30.86 3.23 -1.57
C ARG A 672 -32.24 3.37 -0.91
N SER A 673 -32.57 2.58 0.08
CA SER A 673 -33.89 2.71 0.71
C SER A 673 -33.99 3.90 1.66
N ALA A 674 -32.88 4.37 2.23
CA ALA A 674 -32.90 5.42 3.24
C ALA A 674 -33.14 6.83 2.67
N THR A 675 -32.48 7.20 1.60
CA THR A 675 -32.64 8.54 0.99
C THR A 675 -34.06 8.80 0.41
N ALA A 676 -34.74 7.76 -0.05
CA ALA A 676 -36.09 7.88 -0.57
C ALA A 676 -37.15 8.06 0.53
N ALA A 677 -36.81 7.79 1.80
CA ALA A 677 -37.76 7.77 2.92
C ALA A 677 -37.64 8.99 3.86
N GLY A 678 -36.94 10.05 3.47
CA GLY A 678 -36.75 11.25 4.28
C GLY A 678 -35.71 11.15 5.40
N PHE A 679 -34.78 10.22 5.30
CA PHE A 679 -33.64 10.11 6.21
C PHE A 679 -32.53 11.09 5.87
N ALA A 680 -31.87 11.65 6.88
CA ALA A 680 -30.64 12.44 6.78
C ALA A 680 -29.44 11.60 7.15
N ALA A 681 -28.32 11.79 6.44
CA ALA A 681 -27.08 11.04 6.70
C ALA A 681 -26.35 11.57 7.94
N LEU A 682 -26.10 10.71 8.90
CA LEU A 682 -25.11 10.94 9.94
C LEU A 682 -23.73 10.48 9.45
N PHE A 683 -23.69 9.37 8.72
CA PHE A 683 -22.52 8.84 8.04
C PHE A 683 -22.92 8.15 6.73
N ASP A 684 -22.46 8.68 5.62
CA ASP A 684 -22.76 8.22 4.25
C ASP A 684 -21.57 7.57 3.54
N GLY A 685 -20.53 7.25 4.29
CA GLY A 685 -19.29 6.67 3.75
C GLY A 685 -18.32 7.70 3.17
N THR A 686 -18.55 9.00 3.36
CA THR A 686 -17.63 10.06 2.94
C THR A 686 -16.79 10.58 4.08
N ALA A 687 -15.60 11.09 3.76
CA ALA A 687 -14.74 11.75 4.74
C ALA A 687 -15.41 12.97 5.38
N ASP A 688 -16.27 13.67 4.64
CA ASP A 688 -16.96 14.86 5.16
C ASP A 688 -18.04 14.50 6.19
N SER A 689 -18.74 13.39 6.00
CA SER A 689 -19.65 12.88 7.02
C SER A 689 -18.89 12.38 8.26
N PHE A 690 -17.72 11.76 8.05
CA PHE A 690 -16.88 11.29 9.15
C PHE A 690 -16.32 12.43 10.03
N LYS A 691 -15.95 13.56 9.44
CA LYS A 691 -15.48 14.74 10.20
C LYS A 691 -16.46 15.27 11.26
N LYS A 692 -17.72 14.89 11.16
CA LYS A 692 -18.76 15.25 12.12
C LYS A 692 -18.75 14.39 13.38
N TRP A 693 -18.00 13.32 13.38
CA TRP A 693 -17.89 12.39 14.51
C TRP A 693 -16.71 12.73 15.41
N ARG A 694 -16.81 12.42 16.70
CA ARG A 694 -15.81 12.66 17.73
C ARG A 694 -15.58 11.39 18.52
N LEU A 695 -14.33 11.19 18.94
CA LEU A 695 -13.93 10.08 19.78
C LEU A 695 -13.93 10.51 21.25
N ALA A 696 -14.49 9.66 22.11
CA ALA A 696 -14.32 9.69 23.57
C ALA A 696 -13.72 8.37 24.00
N GLY A 697 -12.77 8.40 24.94
CA GLY A 697 -12.07 7.23 25.44
C GLY A 697 -11.00 7.63 26.46
N ALA A 698 -10.31 6.65 27.04
CA ALA A 698 -9.19 6.91 27.92
C ALA A 698 -8.03 7.57 27.13
N ALA A 699 -7.23 8.39 27.80
CA ALA A 699 -6.12 9.11 27.18
C ALA A 699 -5.11 8.21 26.46
N ASN A 700 -5.04 6.93 26.84
CA ASN A 700 -4.15 5.93 26.26
C ASN A 700 -4.88 4.85 25.46
N SER A 701 -6.13 5.08 25.05
CA SER A 701 -6.98 4.06 24.41
C SER A 701 -6.57 3.68 22.99
N GLY A 702 -5.53 4.30 22.41
CA GLY A 702 -5.04 3.98 21.07
C GLY A 702 -6.02 4.36 19.97
N GLN A 703 -5.87 3.78 18.81
CA GLN A 703 -6.82 3.89 17.70
C GLN A 703 -8.05 3.03 17.96
N ALA A 704 -9.12 3.65 18.42
CA ALA A 704 -10.36 2.92 18.67
C ALA A 704 -11.19 2.70 17.40
N PHE A 705 -11.09 3.59 16.43
CA PHE A 705 -11.83 3.53 15.16
C PHE A 705 -10.95 3.94 13.99
N ALA A 706 -11.18 3.29 12.86
CA ALA A 706 -10.62 3.67 11.57
C ALA A 706 -11.76 3.93 10.57
N PHE A 707 -11.57 4.93 9.71
CA PHE A 707 -12.41 5.13 8.54
C PHE A 707 -11.79 4.38 7.35
N LEU A 708 -12.42 3.29 6.92
CA LEU A 708 -11.87 2.37 5.93
C LEU A 708 -12.89 2.15 4.82
N ALA A 709 -12.55 2.47 3.59
CA ALA A 709 -13.37 2.19 2.40
C ALA A 709 -14.85 2.60 2.52
N GLY A 710 -15.11 3.72 3.18
CA GLY A 710 -16.48 4.17 3.44
C GLY A 710 -17.15 3.51 4.63
N GLU A 711 -16.41 2.78 5.44
CA GLU A 711 -16.87 2.12 6.68
C GLU A 711 -16.17 2.72 7.90
N LEU A 712 -16.84 2.71 9.04
CA LEU A 712 -16.25 2.98 10.35
C LEU A 712 -15.93 1.64 11.00
N VAL A 713 -14.67 1.31 11.15
CA VAL A 713 -14.25 0.04 11.75
C VAL A 713 -13.74 0.28 13.15
N SER A 714 -14.36 -0.35 14.13
CA SER A 714 -13.86 -0.38 15.50
C SER A 714 -12.75 -1.42 15.60
N TYR A 715 -11.60 -1.05 16.17
CA TYR A 715 -10.54 -2.01 16.44
C TYR A 715 -9.51 -1.48 17.42
N GLY A 716 -8.83 -2.40 18.11
CA GLY A 716 -7.55 -2.15 18.75
C GLY A 716 -7.50 -1.19 19.94
N SER A 717 -8.61 -0.78 20.51
CA SER A 717 -8.58 -0.03 21.76
C SER A 717 -8.16 -0.94 22.93
N SER A 718 -7.36 -0.41 23.82
CA SER A 718 -7.00 -1.12 25.07
C SER A 718 -8.11 -1.04 26.12
N ASP A 719 -9.14 -0.24 25.90
CA ASP A 719 -10.26 0.01 26.78
C ASP A 719 -11.49 0.43 25.96
N PHE A 720 -12.64 0.49 26.60
CA PHE A 720 -13.88 1.00 26.01
C PHE A 720 -13.71 2.38 25.41
N SER A 721 -14.13 2.54 24.16
CA SER A 721 -14.12 3.82 23.43
C SER A 721 -15.41 4.01 22.66
N LEU A 722 -15.78 5.26 22.46
CA LEU A 722 -17.04 5.67 21.84
C LEU A 722 -16.78 6.68 20.72
N LEU A 723 -17.22 6.38 19.51
CA LEU A 723 -17.28 7.34 18.41
C LEU A 723 -18.70 7.86 18.29
N TYR A 724 -18.91 9.18 18.41
CA TYR A 724 -20.25 9.75 18.47
C TYR A 724 -20.44 10.94 17.50
N PHE A 725 -21.66 11.10 17.02
CA PHE A 725 -22.05 12.20 16.15
C PHE A 725 -22.20 13.48 16.98
N ALA A 726 -21.29 14.44 16.78
CA ALA A 726 -21.15 15.60 17.65
C ALA A 726 -22.03 16.82 17.31
N PRO A 727 -22.52 17.03 16.06
CA PRO A 727 -23.15 18.29 15.68
C PRO A 727 -24.47 18.60 16.37
N GLN A 728 -25.24 17.57 16.74
CA GLN A 728 -26.59 17.79 17.34
C GLN A 728 -27.02 16.61 18.18
N THR A 729 -28.03 16.84 19.03
CA THR A 729 -28.74 15.84 19.81
C THR A 729 -30.09 15.52 19.17
N PHE A 730 -30.66 14.36 19.49
CA PHE A 730 -31.89 13.85 18.93
C PHE A 730 -32.88 13.51 20.07
N THR A 731 -34.16 13.85 19.84
CA THR A 731 -35.30 13.52 20.74
C THR A 731 -35.99 12.27 20.28
N ASP A 732 -36.95 12.37 19.40
CA ASP A 732 -37.62 11.29 18.74
C ASP A 732 -36.93 11.07 17.40
N PHE A 733 -36.64 9.82 17.07
CA PHE A 733 -35.92 9.49 15.83
C PHE A 733 -36.14 8.04 15.42
N HIS A 734 -35.93 7.81 14.14
CA HIS A 734 -35.69 6.50 13.57
C HIS A 734 -34.25 6.48 13.04
N LEU A 735 -33.37 5.75 13.74
CA LEU A 735 -31.97 5.54 13.37
C LEU A 735 -31.86 4.23 12.60
N ARG A 736 -31.32 4.30 11.41
CA ARG A 736 -30.99 3.13 10.59
C ARG A 736 -29.49 3.07 10.37
N LEU A 737 -28.88 1.93 10.60
CA LEU A 737 -27.46 1.72 10.33
C LEU A 737 -27.17 0.26 10.01
N GLN A 738 -26.04 0.03 9.34
CA GLN A 738 -25.57 -1.30 9.08
C GLN A 738 -24.28 -1.58 9.85
N PHE A 739 -24.16 -2.80 10.36
CA PHE A 739 -22.96 -3.28 11.00
C PHE A 739 -22.57 -4.66 10.46
N LYS A 740 -21.28 -4.99 10.58
CA LYS A 740 -20.70 -6.26 10.15
C LYS A 740 -19.66 -6.71 11.17
N VAL A 741 -19.77 -7.94 11.62
CA VAL A 741 -18.76 -8.56 12.49
C VAL A 741 -17.75 -9.35 11.66
N PHE A 742 -16.50 -9.37 12.10
CA PHE A 742 -15.44 -10.11 11.43
C PHE A 742 -15.27 -11.52 12.02
N ASP A 743 -15.62 -11.66 13.29
CA ASP A 743 -15.60 -12.93 14.01
C ASP A 743 -16.80 -12.95 14.96
N ALA A 744 -17.75 -13.85 14.74
CA ALA A 744 -18.94 -13.99 15.60
C ALA A 744 -18.58 -14.47 17.01
N ALA A 745 -17.49 -15.21 17.15
CA ALA A 745 -17.03 -15.68 18.46
C ALA A 745 -16.37 -14.58 19.30
N ASN A 746 -15.87 -13.52 18.66
CA ASN A 746 -15.16 -12.41 19.30
C ASN A 746 -15.73 -11.04 18.91
N CYS A 747 -17.02 -10.93 18.65
CA CYS A 747 -17.66 -9.64 18.45
C CYS A 747 -18.16 -9.09 19.80
N ASN A 748 -17.88 -7.83 20.05
CA ASN A 748 -18.52 -7.06 21.12
C ASN A 748 -18.45 -5.58 20.75
N SER A 749 -19.60 -5.01 20.47
CA SER A 749 -19.79 -3.61 20.16
C SER A 749 -21.23 -3.20 20.48
N GLY A 750 -21.58 -1.95 20.22
CA GLY A 750 -22.93 -1.48 20.43
C GLY A 750 -23.22 -0.13 19.80
N VAL A 751 -24.49 0.15 19.69
CA VAL A 751 -25.00 1.46 19.22
C VAL A 751 -25.60 2.18 20.41
N PHE A 752 -24.99 3.28 20.81
CA PHE A 752 -25.46 4.12 21.90
C PHE A 752 -26.45 5.17 21.40
N VAL A 753 -27.55 5.31 22.10
CA VAL A 753 -28.60 6.28 21.83
C VAL A 753 -28.99 7.08 23.07
N ARG A 754 -29.37 8.33 22.86
CA ARG A 754 -29.87 9.21 23.92
C ARG A 754 -28.93 9.41 25.10
N PHE A 755 -27.61 9.39 24.88
CA PHE A 755 -26.64 9.68 25.94
C PHE A 755 -26.22 11.16 25.95
N ARG A 756 -25.70 11.59 27.09
CA ARG A 756 -25.20 12.95 27.30
C ARG A 756 -23.80 13.10 26.73
N ASN A 757 -23.42 14.33 26.38
CA ASN A 757 -22.09 14.61 25.82
C ASN A 757 -20.98 14.10 26.78
N PRO A 758 -20.10 13.20 26.32
CA PRO A 758 -19.02 12.62 27.14
C PRO A 758 -18.03 13.64 27.69
N LEU A 759 -17.91 14.80 27.04
CA LEU A 759 -16.99 15.87 27.47
C LEU A 759 -17.62 16.83 28.50
N VAL A 760 -18.86 16.56 28.93
CA VAL A 760 -19.56 17.35 29.92
C VAL A 760 -19.80 16.51 31.16
N LYS A 761 -19.51 17.07 32.34
CA LYS A 761 -19.73 16.37 33.61
C LYS A 761 -21.19 15.91 33.74
N LEU A 762 -21.38 14.64 34.06
CA LEU A 762 -22.70 14.08 34.30
C LEU A 762 -23.32 14.64 35.58
N PRO A 763 -24.67 14.66 35.65
CA PRO A 763 -25.38 14.93 36.90
C PRO A 763 -24.89 14.04 38.04
N ASP A 764 -24.88 14.52 39.25
CA ASP A 764 -24.31 13.83 40.42
C ASP A 764 -24.91 12.45 40.65
N VAL A 765 -26.19 12.25 40.39
CA VAL A 765 -26.86 10.94 40.48
C VAL A 765 -26.26 9.90 39.54
N LEU A 766 -25.89 10.29 38.33
CA LEU A 766 -25.25 9.41 37.33
C LEU A 766 -23.77 9.20 37.62
N THR A 767 -23.08 10.22 38.10
CA THR A 767 -21.69 10.14 38.55
C THR A 767 -21.57 9.21 39.76
N GLN A 768 -22.51 9.26 40.72
CA GLN A 768 -22.56 8.34 41.85
C GLN A 768 -22.79 6.89 41.40
N ARG A 769 -23.67 6.65 40.41
CA ARG A 769 -23.87 5.32 39.84
C ARG A 769 -22.58 4.78 39.21
N ALA A 770 -21.87 5.60 38.42
CA ALA A 770 -20.61 5.21 37.85
C ALA A 770 -19.55 4.85 38.91
N SER A 771 -19.42 5.70 39.90
CA SER A 771 -18.50 5.46 41.04
C SER A 771 -18.85 4.20 41.84
N ALA A 772 -20.13 3.93 42.01
CA ALA A 772 -20.61 2.71 42.71
C ALA A 772 -20.24 1.42 41.94
N GLU A 773 -20.11 1.50 40.63
CA GLU A 773 -19.62 0.41 39.78
C GLU A 773 -18.09 0.42 39.58
N GLY A 774 -17.38 1.30 40.26
CA GLY A 774 -15.92 1.41 40.16
C GLY A 774 -15.40 2.06 38.89
N VAL A 775 -16.28 2.75 38.18
CA VAL A 775 -15.95 3.45 36.94
C VAL A 775 -15.55 4.90 37.23
N ASN A 776 -14.36 5.29 36.75
CA ASN A 776 -13.89 6.66 36.85
C ASN A 776 -14.11 7.36 35.50
N LEU A 777 -15.11 8.24 35.46
CA LEU A 777 -15.48 9.00 34.25
C LEU A 777 -14.41 10.02 33.83
N ASP A 778 -13.59 10.50 34.74
CA ASP A 778 -12.51 11.45 34.41
C ASP A 778 -11.35 10.74 33.69
N SER A 779 -11.11 9.45 34.00
CA SER A 779 -10.09 8.66 33.34
C SER A 779 -10.52 8.12 31.97
N ASN A 780 -11.81 7.85 31.80
CA ASN A 780 -12.39 7.43 30.53
C ASN A 780 -13.80 7.99 30.34
N PRO A 781 -13.93 9.14 29.66
CA PRO A 781 -15.21 9.81 29.50
C PRO A 781 -16.22 9.04 28.62
N ALA A 782 -15.79 8.05 27.84
CA ALA A 782 -16.70 7.23 27.04
C ALA A 782 -17.76 6.52 27.89
N TRP A 783 -17.39 6.11 29.11
CA TRP A 783 -18.31 5.47 30.04
C TRP A 783 -19.54 6.32 30.42
N SER A 784 -19.47 7.64 30.20
CA SER A 784 -20.64 8.51 30.41
C SER A 784 -21.85 8.09 29.58
N ALA A 785 -21.63 7.51 28.40
CA ALA A 785 -22.71 7.03 27.55
C ALA A 785 -23.44 5.84 28.15
N VAL A 786 -22.71 4.94 28.82
CA VAL A 786 -23.27 3.76 29.51
C VAL A 786 -24.21 4.17 30.66
N PHE A 787 -23.87 5.22 31.39
CA PHE A 787 -24.65 5.68 32.54
C PHE A 787 -25.74 6.67 32.19
N SER A 788 -25.63 7.36 31.06
CA SER A 788 -26.60 8.42 30.69
C SER A 788 -27.50 8.09 29.52
N GLY A 789 -27.18 7.06 28.72
CA GLY A 789 -27.94 6.61 27.55
C GLY A 789 -28.21 5.11 27.57
N PHE A 790 -28.59 4.57 26.43
CA PHE A 790 -28.83 3.15 26.24
C PHE A 790 -27.99 2.62 25.07
N GLU A 791 -27.50 1.38 25.22
CA GLU A 791 -26.75 0.65 24.22
C GLU A 791 -27.60 -0.44 23.60
N VAL A 792 -27.73 -0.44 22.30
CA VAL A 792 -28.21 -1.58 21.52
C VAL A 792 -27.03 -2.48 21.24
N GLN A 793 -27.02 -3.65 21.81
CA GLN A 793 -25.88 -4.57 21.87
C GLN A 793 -25.59 -5.24 20.51
N ILE A 794 -24.31 -5.49 20.28
CA ILE A 794 -23.79 -6.32 19.20
C ILE A 794 -22.85 -7.35 19.82
N ASP A 795 -23.39 -8.46 20.30
CA ASP A 795 -22.68 -9.61 20.82
C ASP A 795 -23.52 -10.88 20.65
N ASP A 796 -23.20 -11.70 19.67
CA ASP A 796 -24.01 -12.90 19.38
C ASP A 796 -23.79 -14.03 20.38
N ASN A 797 -22.66 -14.01 21.10
CA ASN A 797 -22.39 -14.94 22.19
C ASN A 797 -22.98 -14.50 23.52
N ALA A 798 -23.46 -13.27 23.61
CA ALA A 798 -24.03 -12.71 24.84
C ALA A 798 -23.09 -12.89 26.04
N ARG A 799 -21.84 -12.46 25.90
CA ARG A 799 -20.83 -12.63 26.96
C ARG A 799 -21.25 -11.94 28.24
N GLY A 800 -21.20 -12.70 29.33
CA GLY A 800 -21.42 -12.21 30.65
C GLY A 800 -20.18 -11.51 31.22
N ASP A 801 -20.39 -10.70 32.23
CA ASP A 801 -19.28 -10.16 33.03
C ASP A 801 -18.91 -11.18 34.11
N VAL A 802 -17.79 -11.85 33.90
CA VAL A 802 -17.29 -12.88 34.84
C VAL A 802 -16.83 -12.29 36.19
N SER A 803 -16.62 -10.95 36.23
CA SER A 803 -16.13 -10.27 37.44
C SER A 803 -17.27 -9.75 38.32
N LYS A 804 -18.36 -9.28 37.74
CA LYS A 804 -19.48 -8.65 38.46
C LYS A 804 -20.79 -8.78 37.69
N ASP A 805 -21.91 -8.99 38.39
CA ASP A 805 -23.20 -8.66 37.82
C ASP A 805 -23.38 -7.12 37.78
N TYR A 806 -24.43 -6.67 37.09
CA TYR A 806 -24.76 -5.23 36.99
C TYR A 806 -24.90 -4.56 38.41
N TYR A 807 -25.20 -5.35 39.42
CA TYR A 807 -25.32 -4.91 40.80
C TYR A 807 -24.09 -5.25 41.67
N GLY A 808 -23.01 -5.75 41.05
CA GLY A 808 -21.78 -6.11 41.78
C GLY A 808 -21.85 -7.36 42.64
N ARG A 809 -22.83 -8.22 42.44
CA ARG A 809 -23.17 -9.29 43.38
C ARG A 809 -22.83 -10.69 42.90
N LYS A 810 -22.76 -10.98 41.62
CA LYS A 810 -22.43 -12.33 41.05
C LYS A 810 -21.81 -12.24 39.67
N PRO A 811 -20.93 -13.16 39.30
CA PRO A 811 -20.50 -13.33 37.93
C PRO A 811 -21.70 -13.61 37.04
N GLU A 812 -21.78 -12.91 35.90
CA GLU A 812 -22.79 -13.17 34.92
C GLU A 812 -22.33 -14.27 33.95
N PRO A 813 -23.12 -15.32 33.76
CA PRO A 813 -22.83 -16.32 32.75
C PRO A 813 -23.03 -15.77 31.32
N ASP A 814 -22.36 -16.40 30.36
CA ASP A 814 -22.62 -16.16 28.95
C ASP A 814 -24.05 -16.60 28.56
N GLY A 815 -24.56 -16.00 27.47
CA GLY A 815 -25.84 -16.41 26.87
C GLY A 815 -27.08 -15.72 27.41
N LEU A 816 -26.93 -14.74 28.32
CA LEU A 816 -28.07 -13.98 28.83
C LEU A 816 -28.66 -13.08 27.74
N PHE A 817 -29.98 -13.09 27.59
CA PHE A 817 -30.67 -12.31 26.54
C PHE A 817 -30.35 -10.82 26.56
N LYS A 818 -30.20 -10.22 27.73
CA LYS A 818 -29.86 -8.79 27.89
C LYS A 818 -28.49 -8.39 27.35
N ASN A 819 -27.63 -9.35 27.03
CA ASN A 819 -26.29 -9.13 26.47
C ASN A 819 -26.23 -9.51 24.98
N ARG A 820 -27.31 -9.99 24.38
CA ARG A 820 -27.34 -10.43 22.99
C ARG A 820 -27.52 -9.31 22.00
N THR A 821 -27.10 -9.56 20.77
CA THR A 821 -27.32 -8.69 19.62
C THR A 821 -28.79 -8.27 19.51
N GLY A 822 -29.05 -6.97 19.45
CA GLY A 822 -30.39 -6.39 19.40
C GLY A 822 -31.06 -6.14 20.74
N ALA A 823 -30.50 -6.57 21.86
CA ALA A 823 -31.00 -6.23 23.20
C ALA A 823 -30.51 -4.83 23.63
N ILE A 824 -31.26 -4.20 24.52
CA ILE A 824 -30.77 -3.05 25.27
C ILE A 824 -29.87 -3.57 26.40
N TYR A 825 -28.58 -3.26 26.29
CA TYR A 825 -27.56 -3.80 27.19
C TYR A 825 -27.83 -3.47 28.66
N LYS A 826 -27.64 -4.46 29.54
CA LYS A 826 -27.88 -4.39 30.98
C LYS A 826 -29.33 -4.21 31.42
N ILE A 827 -30.29 -4.13 30.54
CA ILE A 827 -31.70 -4.15 30.92
C ILE A 827 -32.17 -5.61 30.96
N PRO A 828 -32.75 -6.09 32.08
CA PRO A 828 -33.24 -7.46 32.19
C PRO A 828 -34.26 -7.78 31.09
N ALA A 829 -34.19 -8.95 30.49
CA ALA A 829 -35.12 -9.45 29.50
C ALA A 829 -36.07 -10.47 30.12
N GLY A 830 -37.35 -10.41 29.78
CA GLY A 830 -38.37 -11.37 30.25
C GLY A 830 -39.78 -10.74 30.20
N ASP A 831 -40.78 -11.56 30.49
CA ASP A 831 -42.14 -11.07 30.77
C ASP A 831 -42.15 -10.36 32.11
N LEU A 832 -43.08 -9.44 32.27
CA LEU A 832 -43.29 -8.65 33.51
C LEU A 832 -43.07 -9.47 34.78
N ILE A 833 -41.93 -9.32 35.42
CA ILE A 833 -41.73 -9.84 36.77
C ILE A 833 -42.19 -8.76 37.73
N THR A 834 -43.29 -9.01 38.38
CA THR A 834 -43.72 -8.25 39.56
C THR A 834 -42.70 -8.43 40.68
N HIS A 835 -41.79 -7.50 40.86
CA HIS A 835 -40.90 -7.49 42.04
C HIS A 835 -41.71 -7.00 43.25
N THR A 836 -41.85 -7.96 44.17
CA THR A 836 -42.23 -7.62 45.58
C THR A 836 -41.12 -6.85 46.23
N GLY A 837 -41.18 -5.52 46.20
CA GLY A 837 -40.14 -4.67 46.79
C GLY A 837 -40.14 -3.20 46.37
N GLY A 838 -41.12 -2.70 45.67
CA GLY A 838 -41.36 -1.27 45.50
C GLY A 838 -40.39 -0.48 44.57
N HIS A 839 -39.54 -1.15 43.83
CA HIS A 839 -38.72 -0.56 42.76
C HIS A 839 -39.08 -1.17 41.41
N ASP A 840 -39.64 -0.35 40.53
CA ASP A 840 -39.89 -0.74 39.12
C ASP A 840 -38.58 -1.07 38.41
N VAL A 841 -38.20 -2.33 38.41
CA VAL A 841 -37.16 -2.83 37.50
C VAL A 841 -37.83 -3.09 36.16
N ARG A 842 -37.71 -2.18 35.25
CA ARG A 842 -38.29 -2.35 33.93
C ARG A 842 -37.50 -3.29 33.09
N ILE A 843 -38.24 -4.05 32.37
CA ILE A 843 -37.84 -5.22 31.61
C ILE A 843 -38.04 -4.91 30.14
N GLN A 844 -37.02 -5.22 29.33
CA GLN A 844 -37.21 -5.23 27.89
C GLN A 844 -37.90 -6.51 27.45
N GLN A 845 -38.78 -6.40 26.48
CA GLN A 845 -39.27 -7.57 25.74
C GLN A 845 -38.24 -7.89 24.67
N TYR A 846 -37.59 -9.06 24.75
CA TYR A 846 -36.56 -9.46 23.81
C TYR A 846 -36.95 -10.73 23.05
N ASN A 847 -36.82 -10.67 21.70
CA ASN A 847 -36.95 -11.79 20.79
C ASN A 847 -35.65 -11.97 20.01
N PRO A 848 -35.11 -13.19 19.91
CA PRO A 848 -33.90 -13.42 19.12
C PRO A 848 -34.10 -13.01 17.65
N GLY A 849 -33.16 -12.23 17.11
CA GLY A 849 -33.13 -11.85 15.71
C GLY A 849 -32.45 -12.89 14.81
N PRO A 850 -32.27 -12.58 13.53
CA PRO A 850 -31.45 -13.38 12.64
C PRO A 850 -30.04 -13.51 13.20
N ALA A 851 -29.44 -14.71 13.06
CA ALA A 851 -28.08 -14.99 13.53
C ALA A 851 -27.07 -14.08 12.81
N VAL A 852 -26.17 -13.48 13.56
CA VAL A 852 -25.09 -12.65 13.02
C VAL A 852 -23.99 -13.54 12.47
N ARG A 853 -23.70 -13.37 11.18
CA ARG A 853 -22.69 -14.17 10.47
C ARG A 853 -21.46 -13.31 10.15
N PRO A 854 -20.22 -13.81 10.35
CA PRO A 854 -19.02 -13.09 9.97
C PRO A 854 -19.05 -12.66 8.50
N GLY A 855 -18.70 -11.40 8.23
CA GLY A 855 -18.63 -10.85 6.88
C GLY A 855 -19.97 -10.42 6.27
N VAL A 856 -21.10 -10.74 6.92
CA VAL A 856 -22.45 -10.36 6.47
C VAL A 856 -22.88 -9.04 7.11
N TRP A 857 -23.48 -8.17 6.32
CA TRP A 857 -24.05 -6.93 6.83
C TRP A 857 -25.40 -7.19 7.47
N MET A 858 -25.51 -6.78 8.72
CA MET A 858 -26.76 -6.71 9.47
C MET A 858 -27.24 -5.26 9.52
N GLN A 859 -28.53 -5.02 9.53
CA GLN A 859 -29.10 -3.69 9.68
C GLN A 859 -29.85 -3.56 11.00
N TYR A 860 -29.59 -2.50 11.71
CA TYR A 860 -30.45 -2.03 12.77
C TYR A 860 -31.38 -0.92 12.27
N ASP A 861 -32.66 -1.03 12.63
CA ASP A 861 -33.62 0.03 12.70
C ASP A 861 -33.96 0.24 14.18
N ILE A 862 -33.61 1.42 14.71
CA ILE A 862 -33.81 1.78 16.12
C ILE A 862 -34.75 2.95 16.16
N GLU A 863 -35.99 2.72 16.61
CA GLU A 863 -37.02 3.75 16.72
C GLU A 863 -37.15 4.17 18.19
N VAL A 864 -37.12 5.48 18.42
CA VAL A 864 -37.29 6.08 19.75
C VAL A 864 -38.30 7.16 19.69
N THR A 865 -39.42 6.99 20.41
CA THR A 865 -40.51 7.97 20.54
C THR A 865 -40.83 8.19 22.02
N GLY A 866 -40.60 9.39 22.52
CA GLY A 866 -40.67 9.64 23.95
C GLY A 866 -39.72 8.75 24.73
N ASN A 867 -40.23 7.89 25.56
CA ASN A 867 -39.46 6.90 26.34
C ASN A 867 -39.54 5.48 25.76
N HIS A 868 -40.22 5.31 24.65
CA HIS A 868 -40.42 4.04 23.98
C HIS A 868 -39.29 3.78 22.99
N TYR A 869 -38.66 2.59 23.05
CA TYR A 869 -37.58 2.13 22.22
C TYR A 869 -37.98 0.82 21.54
N GLU A 870 -37.86 0.77 20.20
CA GLU A 870 -38.03 -0.44 19.42
C GLU A 870 -36.79 -0.69 18.59
N VAL A 871 -36.32 -1.92 18.58
CA VAL A 871 -35.12 -2.33 17.82
C VAL A 871 -35.50 -3.45 16.87
N THR A 872 -35.31 -3.23 15.59
CA THR A 872 -35.42 -4.25 14.55
C THR A 872 -34.05 -4.63 14.02
N LEU A 873 -33.75 -5.95 13.93
CA LEU A 873 -32.55 -6.49 13.32
C LEU A 873 -32.92 -7.21 12.04
N THR A 874 -32.20 -6.86 10.96
CA THR A 874 -32.41 -7.45 9.63
C THR A 874 -31.07 -7.99 9.08
N ASP A 875 -31.08 -9.23 8.59
CA ASP A 875 -30.00 -9.77 7.76
C ASP A 875 -30.18 -9.24 6.32
N THR A 876 -29.23 -8.44 5.85
CA THR A 876 -29.37 -7.74 4.55
C THR A 876 -29.20 -8.66 3.33
N GLU A 877 -28.65 -9.86 3.50
CA GLU A 877 -28.52 -10.83 2.43
C GLU A 877 -29.78 -11.67 2.27
N SER A 878 -30.31 -12.23 3.37
CA SER A 878 -31.49 -13.08 3.34
C SER A 878 -32.81 -12.30 3.38
N GLY A 879 -32.79 -11.04 3.85
CA GLY A 879 -33.97 -10.23 4.10
C GLY A 879 -34.75 -10.65 5.37
N ALA A 880 -34.24 -11.62 6.16
CA ALA A 880 -34.86 -12.00 7.41
C ALA A 880 -34.81 -10.86 8.41
N SER A 881 -35.94 -10.52 9.00
CA SER A 881 -36.09 -9.37 9.89
C SER A 881 -36.92 -9.72 11.13
N GLN A 882 -36.52 -9.18 12.28
CA GLN A 882 -37.18 -9.41 13.56
C GLN A 882 -37.12 -8.14 14.43
N ILE A 883 -38.23 -7.78 15.05
CA ILE A 883 -38.21 -6.84 16.18
C ILE A 883 -37.59 -7.58 17.37
N THR A 884 -36.34 -7.22 17.68
CA THR A 884 -35.56 -7.88 18.73
C THR A 884 -35.89 -7.34 20.10
N THR A 885 -36.17 -6.04 20.21
CA THR A 885 -36.44 -5.43 21.52
C THR A 885 -37.54 -4.41 21.44
N VAL A 886 -38.44 -4.43 22.46
CA VAL A 886 -39.34 -3.35 22.79
C VAL A 886 -39.07 -2.98 24.25
N PHE A 887 -38.83 -1.70 24.53
CA PHE A 887 -38.44 -1.23 25.85
C PHE A 887 -39.07 0.16 26.15
N ASP A 888 -39.68 0.31 27.31
CA ASP A 888 -40.17 1.58 27.85
C ASP A 888 -39.30 2.06 29.01
N ASN A 889 -38.59 3.18 28.80
CA ASN A 889 -37.72 3.75 29.81
C ASN A 889 -38.49 4.53 30.86
N THR A 890 -38.26 4.25 32.15
CA THR A 890 -38.78 5.05 33.25
C THR A 890 -37.71 5.62 34.17
N ASP A 891 -36.46 5.38 33.89
CA ASP A 891 -35.40 6.07 34.62
C ASP A 891 -35.28 7.51 34.13
N ALA A 892 -35.83 8.45 34.86
CA ALA A 892 -35.82 9.86 34.52
C ALA A 892 -34.38 10.47 34.47
N ALA A 893 -33.40 9.84 35.07
CA ALA A 893 -32.01 10.30 35.02
C ALA A 893 -31.25 9.82 33.76
N ARG A 894 -31.71 8.70 33.17
CA ARG A 894 -31.06 8.04 32.04
C ARG A 894 -31.88 8.13 30.76
N GLY A 895 -31.30 8.23 29.63
CA GLY A 895 -31.98 8.42 28.36
C GLY A 895 -32.50 9.83 28.25
N ALA A 896 -31.66 10.83 28.24
CA ALA A 896 -32.02 12.26 28.18
C ALA A 896 -33.06 12.52 27.09
N SER A 897 -33.92 13.53 27.33
CA SER A 897 -34.97 13.94 26.39
C SER A 897 -34.43 14.29 25.01
N ALA A 898 -33.23 14.83 24.93
CA ALA A 898 -32.42 14.96 23.70
C ALA A 898 -31.01 14.50 24.00
N GLY A 899 -30.49 13.52 23.24
CA GLY A 899 -29.18 12.92 23.46
C GLY A 899 -28.45 12.65 22.18
N LEU A 900 -27.17 12.26 22.33
CA LEU A 900 -26.28 11.93 21.22
C LEU A 900 -26.48 10.47 20.78
N ILE A 901 -25.93 10.18 19.58
CA ILE A 901 -25.85 8.86 18.98
C ILE A 901 -24.36 8.53 18.79
N GLY A 902 -23.97 7.28 19.11
CA GLY A 902 -22.60 6.82 19.02
C GLY A 902 -22.48 5.32 18.77
N ILE A 903 -21.30 4.88 18.44
CA ILE A 903 -20.94 3.48 18.22
C ILE A 903 -19.74 3.12 19.09
N GLN A 904 -19.73 1.89 19.57
CA GLN A 904 -18.72 1.39 20.51
C GLN A 904 -17.53 0.76 19.81
N SER A 905 -16.34 0.96 20.36
CA SER A 905 -15.18 0.09 20.20
C SER A 905 -14.84 -0.61 21.51
N TYR A 906 -14.67 -1.92 21.45
CA TYR A 906 -14.31 -2.75 22.57
C TYR A 906 -13.03 -3.54 22.27
N PRO A 907 -12.14 -3.80 23.26
CA PRO A 907 -10.88 -4.49 23.04
C PRO A 907 -11.04 -5.85 22.34
N ASN A 908 -10.23 -6.07 21.29
CA ASN A 908 -10.17 -7.32 20.54
C ASN A 908 -11.49 -7.79 19.88
N ALA A 909 -12.44 -6.89 19.66
CA ALA A 909 -13.76 -7.20 19.12
C ALA A 909 -14.11 -6.26 17.96
N PRO A 910 -13.47 -6.39 16.79
CA PRO A 910 -13.68 -5.48 15.67
C PRO A 910 -15.06 -5.65 15.04
N VAL A 911 -15.73 -4.52 14.79
CA VAL A 911 -17.02 -4.42 14.10
C VAL A 911 -16.96 -3.25 13.12
N ALA A 912 -17.46 -3.44 11.91
CA ALA A 912 -17.57 -2.38 10.92
C ALA A 912 -18.99 -1.80 10.91
N PHE A 913 -19.09 -0.50 10.68
CA PHE A 913 -20.36 0.24 10.56
C PHE A 913 -20.39 1.05 9.28
N ARG A 914 -21.56 1.15 8.66
CA ARG A 914 -21.80 1.97 7.48
C ARG A 914 -23.23 2.45 7.40
N ASP A 915 -23.51 3.36 6.48
CA ASP A 915 -24.89 3.78 6.13
C ASP A 915 -25.69 4.14 7.38
N ILE A 916 -25.19 5.12 8.17
CA ILE A 916 -25.85 5.60 9.40
C ILE A 916 -26.75 6.76 9.04
N TRP A 917 -28.06 6.53 9.10
CA TRP A 917 -29.10 7.45 8.67
C TRP A 917 -30.10 7.69 9.79
N ILE A 918 -30.66 8.91 9.85
CA ILE A 918 -31.64 9.27 10.86
C ILE A 918 -32.80 10.04 10.24
N LYS A 919 -34.00 9.80 10.77
CA LYS A 919 -35.22 10.53 10.42
C LYS A 919 -35.91 11.01 11.67
#